data_899aee9068e3259d0c295ae9c66bb68f
#
_entry.id   899aee9068e3259d0c295ae9c66bb68f
#
_cell.length_a   1.000
_cell.length_b   1.000
_cell.length_c   1.000
_cell.angle_alpha   90.00
_cell.angle_beta   90.00
_cell.angle_gamma   90.00
#
_symmetry.space_group_name_H-M   'P 1'
#
loop_
_entity.id
_entity.type
_entity.pdbx_description
1 polymer ?
#
loop_
_entity_poly.entity_id
_entity_poly.type
_entity_poly.pdbx_seq_one_letter_code
_entity_poly.pdbx_strand_id
1 'polypeptide(L)'
;MKNKTEIVNIFTRKTLGLTLVLSAAAMAFAQEKAGITGTIVNKKNQPVPYASVTFSNKANKSLSDAVLTDEKGQYKLQLAPGEYDITVEAIDYKKNVVSKNITTNGNIGALSIEPEATTTMDGKTQELQGVVITASATKPYKVELDKKTYDPSQDIVSKGGSLQDVLTNVPSVSVDTDGTVSMRGSTNVKFLINGKPSSLLGIDDGANALQSIPADQIERIEVITNPSSKFEASGTSGILNIILKKNKKIGFNGSVVGTLGYFPRTALNTNLSWRKNNWTWFLNGGGGYTENRTKNNSETTYHSLAYPDIIKGEQPNDVPVHQLQNSTNKTYNKNYNVSAGFVYDLSDKTSINLTGLVRTFEGDGNELLDTYDSFYRFYRDNPADLQTTAGKWSLLNPHGLRDSKSLFNNLAFQGDVGLDHKFDDKGQNLSVSLSLQRNRSNNSANILETNDLRPDVLDITRRHSVSKTIIGKADYELPIGENSKLEAGYRLDVNDNTYDNFVSSTSNNKYIPDYNNNTDYREIFNAFYLQFRSKIGNFGYQLGLRDELSNVKINYANQNPNTPAIDKTKNYNNLFPSVFLSYDISKNNQILVNYSRRIDRPRSFFMVPFPNYSNSQNIFEGNIDLNPSYVDSYEVGYNITRKKFTINPTLYYRHATDDTKMLVYRPDESMSVFYTKPINLGNDDRYGLDLNFTYDPFAWLKIMGSLDMFGYKTTGIAYYDATDVNGVKKTGSMDFKGSGFSTRARLNTTFKLDKTLSVQLQGFYRGAQKSANQNTQDMYALNFGASKTIWKGDGTISFNIQDIFNTRSREVFSFNSDYTRRNYMQWQPRQFSISLTYRFKQGEKIEQPKKKKDINSNETGDDQQGGPM
;
A
#
# COMPACT_ATOMS: atom_id res chain seq x y z
N MET A 1 8.96 -34.99 -22.80
CA MET A 1 7.49 -35.16 -22.80
C MET A 1 6.96 -36.28 -21.86
N LYS A 2 7.74 -36.80 -20.91
CA LYS A 2 7.29 -37.90 -20.00
C LYS A 2 6.99 -37.46 -18.55
N ASN A 3 7.20 -36.17 -18.17
CA ASN A 3 7.02 -35.70 -16.77
C ASN A 3 5.76 -34.87 -16.52
N LYS A 4 4.84 -34.76 -17.48
CA LYS A 4 3.58 -34.02 -17.26
C LYS A 4 2.41 -34.88 -16.77
N THR A 5 2.50 -36.17 -16.89
CA THR A 5 1.38 -37.10 -16.59
C THR A 5 1.37 -37.60 -15.13
N GLU A 6 2.50 -37.57 -14.43
CA GLU A 6 2.55 -37.99 -13.02
C GLU A 6 2.06 -36.96 -12.03
N ILE A 7 2.18 -35.67 -12.35
CA ILE A 7 1.75 -34.59 -11.42
C ILE A 7 0.21 -34.47 -11.41
N VAL A 8 -0.45 -34.76 -12.50
CA VAL A 8 -1.93 -34.72 -12.59
C VAL A 8 -2.57 -35.88 -11.81
N ASN A 9 -1.92 -37.05 -11.77
CA ASN A 9 -2.48 -38.21 -11.04
C ASN A 9 -2.31 -38.18 -9.52
N ILE A 10 -1.39 -37.38 -8.99
CA ILE A 10 -1.23 -37.19 -7.54
C ILE A 10 -2.24 -36.18 -6.99
N PHE A 11 -2.64 -35.21 -7.81
CA PHE A 11 -3.64 -34.19 -7.41
C PHE A 11 -5.08 -34.76 -7.41
N THR A 12 -5.41 -35.65 -8.34
CA THR A 12 -6.78 -36.21 -8.44
C THR A 12 -7.10 -37.26 -7.38
N ARG A 13 -6.11 -37.99 -6.86
CA ARG A 13 -6.35 -39.00 -5.80
C ARG A 13 -6.42 -38.42 -4.39
N LYS A 14 -5.80 -37.28 -4.12
CA LYS A 14 -5.86 -36.61 -2.80
C LYS A 14 -7.04 -35.65 -2.67
N THR A 15 -7.57 -35.11 -3.76
CA THR A 15 -8.79 -34.27 -3.74
C THR A 15 -10.07 -35.09 -3.57
N LEU A 16 -10.13 -36.35 -4.04
CA LEU A 16 -11.30 -37.20 -3.80
C LEU A 16 -11.42 -37.66 -2.33
N GLY A 17 -10.31 -37.79 -1.62
CA GLY A 17 -10.31 -38.09 -0.18
C GLY A 17 -10.78 -36.96 0.71
N LEU A 18 -10.49 -35.72 0.32
CA LEU A 18 -10.88 -34.53 1.11
C LEU A 18 -12.36 -34.16 0.89
N THR A 19 -12.92 -34.44 -0.29
CA THR A 19 -14.35 -34.23 -0.56
C THR A 19 -15.26 -35.24 0.11
N LEU A 20 -14.79 -36.46 0.34
CA LEU A 20 -15.56 -37.50 1.05
C LEU A 20 -15.59 -37.29 2.58
N VAL A 21 -14.56 -36.69 3.17
CA VAL A 21 -14.54 -36.35 4.60
C VAL A 21 -15.38 -35.10 4.91
N LEU A 22 -15.45 -34.15 3.95
CA LEU A 22 -16.30 -32.94 4.08
C LEU A 22 -17.79 -33.24 3.86
N SER A 23 -18.14 -34.30 3.07
CA SER A 23 -19.55 -34.68 2.89
C SER A 23 -20.09 -35.54 4.04
N ALA A 24 -19.25 -36.25 4.79
CA ALA A 24 -19.68 -37.01 5.97
C ALA A 24 -19.91 -36.16 7.23
N ALA A 25 -19.30 -34.97 7.32
CA ALA A 25 -19.51 -34.02 8.42
C ALA A 25 -20.78 -33.16 8.25
N ALA A 26 -21.41 -33.15 7.08
CA ALA A 26 -22.58 -32.32 6.80
C ALA A 26 -23.94 -33.04 7.11
N MET A 27 -23.91 -34.28 7.55
CA MET A 27 -25.16 -35.05 7.79
C MET A 27 -25.54 -35.24 9.25
N ALA A 28 -24.86 -34.62 10.19
CA ALA A 28 -25.24 -34.71 11.61
C ALA A 28 -25.57 -33.32 12.14
N PHE A 29 -26.84 -32.99 12.19
CA PHE A 29 -27.61 -31.99 12.95
C PHE A 29 -28.63 -31.24 12.09
N ALA A 30 -29.55 -31.98 11.47
CA ALA A 30 -30.85 -31.41 11.07
C ALA A 30 -31.79 -31.47 12.28
N GLN A 31 -31.74 -30.44 13.13
CA GLN A 31 -32.81 -30.23 14.10
C GLN A 31 -34.05 -29.79 13.33
N GLU A 32 -35.13 -30.56 13.40
CA GLU A 32 -36.41 -30.23 12.72
C GLU A 32 -36.91 -28.87 13.19
N LYS A 33 -37.04 -27.89 12.28
CA LYS A 33 -37.48 -26.53 12.63
C LYS A 33 -39.01 -26.45 12.61
N ALA A 34 -39.59 -25.82 13.62
CA ALA A 34 -40.99 -25.55 13.73
C ALA A 34 -41.39 -24.35 12.86
N GLY A 35 -42.36 -24.52 11.96
CA GLY A 35 -42.97 -23.46 11.16
C GLY A 35 -43.96 -22.64 12.00
N ILE A 36 -43.66 -21.36 12.20
CA ILE A 36 -44.47 -20.47 13.08
C ILE A 36 -45.13 -19.41 12.23
N THR A 37 -46.43 -19.15 12.50
CA THR A 37 -47.21 -18.04 11.92
C THR A 37 -47.84 -17.22 13.03
N GLY A 38 -48.17 -15.96 12.74
CA GLY A 38 -48.89 -15.08 13.64
C GLY A 38 -49.31 -13.77 12.96
N THR A 39 -50.04 -12.91 13.70
CA THR A 39 -50.49 -11.62 13.19
C THR A 39 -50.19 -10.54 14.22
N ILE A 40 -49.78 -9.36 13.75
CA ILE A 40 -49.61 -8.18 14.61
C ILE A 40 -50.82 -7.27 14.41
N VAL A 41 -51.44 -6.85 15.50
CA VAL A 41 -52.61 -5.97 15.50
C VAL A 41 -52.38 -4.80 16.46
N ASN A 42 -53.11 -3.70 16.25
CA ASN A 42 -53.17 -2.60 17.21
C ASN A 42 -54.32 -2.86 18.24
N LYS A 43 -54.46 -1.99 19.23
CA LYS A 43 -55.53 -2.08 20.26
C LYS A 43 -56.97 -2.10 19.71
N LYS A 44 -57.15 -1.66 18.44
CA LYS A 44 -58.47 -1.69 17.74
C LYS A 44 -58.62 -2.95 16.89
N ASN A 45 -57.79 -3.97 17.05
CA ASN A 45 -57.75 -5.19 16.23
C ASN A 45 -57.47 -4.98 14.74
N GLN A 46 -56.91 -3.83 14.35
CA GLN A 46 -56.52 -3.58 12.98
C GLN A 46 -55.10 -4.12 12.74
N PRO A 47 -54.82 -4.74 11.58
CA PRO A 47 -53.51 -5.27 11.28
C PRO A 47 -52.45 -4.17 11.21
N VAL A 48 -51.26 -4.44 11.70
CA VAL A 48 -50.11 -3.54 11.61
C VAL A 48 -49.15 -4.07 10.56
N PRO A 49 -49.09 -3.48 9.37
CA PRO A 49 -48.22 -3.90 8.31
C PRO A 49 -46.76 -3.49 8.60
N TYR A 50 -45.83 -4.28 8.09
CA TYR A 50 -44.37 -4.01 8.15
C TYR A 50 -43.82 -3.83 9.57
N ALA A 51 -44.46 -4.42 10.58
CA ALA A 51 -43.92 -4.51 11.94
C ALA A 51 -42.78 -5.53 11.96
N SER A 52 -41.70 -5.19 12.64
CA SER A 52 -40.59 -6.11 12.90
C SER A 52 -40.96 -7.05 14.06
N VAL A 53 -40.91 -8.35 13.83
CA VAL A 53 -41.13 -9.39 14.83
C VAL A 53 -39.82 -10.18 15.02
N THR A 54 -39.14 -9.93 16.12
CA THR A 54 -37.84 -10.55 16.44
C THR A 54 -38.04 -11.65 17.48
N PHE A 55 -37.56 -12.84 17.17
CA PHE A 55 -37.60 -14.02 18.07
C PHE A 55 -36.22 -14.22 18.63
N SER A 56 -36.03 -13.92 19.92
CA SER A 56 -34.75 -14.10 20.63
C SER A 56 -34.83 -15.36 21.51
N ASN A 57 -34.04 -16.40 21.16
CA ASN A 57 -34.00 -17.64 21.93
C ASN A 57 -33.32 -17.38 23.27
N LYS A 58 -33.94 -17.77 24.38
CA LYS A 58 -33.45 -17.52 25.74
C LYS A 58 -32.24 -18.36 26.12
N ALA A 59 -32.17 -19.59 25.64
CA ALA A 59 -31.07 -20.51 25.92
C ALA A 59 -29.85 -20.28 24.98
N ASN A 60 -30.11 -19.91 23.75
CA ASN A 60 -29.05 -19.70 22.74
C ASN A 60 -29.42 -18.54 21.80
N LYS A 61 -28.84 -17.37 22.04
CA LYS A 61 -29.07 -16.16 21.22
C LYS A 61 -28.68 -16.29 19.76
N SER A 62 -27.85 -17.27 19.40
CA SER A 62 -27.49 -17.54 18.01
C SER A 62 -28.63 -18.19 17.20
N LEU A 63 -29.66 -18.70 17.85
CA LEU A 63 -30.88 -19.24 17.24
C LEU A 63 -31.99 -18.20 17.10
N SER A 64 -31.70 -16.93 17.29
CA SER A 64 -32.64 -15.82 17.12
C SER A 64 -32.86 -15.54 15.65
N ASP A 65 -34.14 -15.18 15.31
CA ASP A 65 -34.53 -14.87 13.93
C ASP A 65 -35.55 -13.70 13.94
N ALA A 66 -35.69 -12.99 12.83
CA ALA A 66 -36.63 -11.86 12.71
C ALA A 66 -37.36 -11.88 11.36
N VAL A 67 -38.58 -11.40 11.37
CA VAL A 67 -39.45 -11.33 10.19
C VAL A 67 -40.24 -10.02 10.20
N LEU A 68 -40.57 -9.48 9.02
CA LEU A 68 -41.55 -8.39 8.89
C LEU A 68 -42.94 -8.92 8.61
N THR A 69 -43.95 -8.25 9.15
CA THR A 69 -45.33 -8.53 8.78
C THR A 69 -45.64 -8.04 7.36
N ASP A 70 -46.51 -8.76 6.66
CA ASP A 70 -47.03 -8.35 5.36
C ASP A 70 -48.05 -7.22 5.48
N GLU A 71 -48.68 -6.83 4.35
CA GLU A 71 -49.74 -5.79 4.31
C GLU A 71 -50.96 -6.12 5.16
N LYS A 72 -51.19 -7.40 5.52
CA LYS A 72 -52.26 -7.86 6.39
C LYS A 72 -51.81 -8.08 7.83
N GLY A 73 -50.61 -7.61 8.18
CA GLY A 73 -50.01 -7.78 9.50
C GLY A 73 -49.61 -9.22 9.83
N GLN A 74 -49.50 -10.14 8.83
CA GLN A 74 -49.21 -11.54 9.03
C GLN A 74 -47.70 -11.79 8.84
N TYR A 75 -47.16 -12.76 9.60
CA TYR A 75 -45.76 -13.22 9.46
C TYR A 75 -45.65 -14.74 9.50
N LYS A 76 -44.60 -15.26 8.87
CA LYS A 76 -44.26 -16.69 8.87
C LYS A 76 -42.73 -16.87 8.89
N LEU A 77 -42.28 -17.76 9.79
CA LEU A 77 -40.84 -18.10 9.86
C LEU A 77 -40.67 -19.52 10.38
N GLN A 78 -39.41 -20.04 10.33
CA GLN A 78 -39.05 -21.36 10.85
C GLN A 78 -38.04 -21.23 11.97
N LEU A 79 -38.37 -21.72 13.17
CA LEU A 79 -37.52 -21.64 14.36
C LEU A 79 -37.17 -23.01 14.91
N ALA A 80 -35.97 -23.12 15.52
CA ALA A 80 -35.65 -24.30 16.33
C ALA A 80 -36.59 -24.36 17.56
N PRO A 81 -36.96 -25.53 18.06
CA PRO A 81 -37.71 -25.64 19.31
C PRO A 81 -36.98 -24.98 20.49
N GLY A 82 -37.70 -24.24 21.33
CA GLY A 82 -37.11 -23.54 22.48
C GLY A 82 -37.99 -22.40 23.02
N GLU A 83 -37.54 -21.79 24.12
CA GLU A 83 -38.19 -20.61 24.70
C GLU A 83 -37.66 -19.33 24.06
N TYR A 84 -38.57 -18.47 23.59
CA TYR A 84 -38.25 -17.26 22.87
C TYR A 84 -38.92 -16.03 23.52
N ASP A 85 -38.14 -14.92 23.58
CA ASP A 85 -38.70 -13.59 23.75
C ASP A 85 -39.01 -13.01 22.37
N ILE A 86 -40.31 -12.78 22.10
CA ILE A 86 -40.83 -12.22 20.87
C ILE A 86 -40.96 -10.72 21.05
N THR A 87 -40.09 -9.97 20.37
CA THR A 87 -40.10 -8.51 20.38
C THR A 87 -40.80 -8.01 19.15
N VAL A 88 -41.87 -7.18 19.32
CA VAL A 88 -42.60 -6.54 18.24
C VAL A 88 -42.34 -5.04 18.25
N GLU A 89 -41.88 -4.50 17.12
CA GLU A 89 -41.61 -3.07 16.93
C GLU A 89 -42.21 -2.58 15.61
N ALA A 90 -42.89 -1.45 15.65
CA ALA A 90 -43.39 -0.78 14.48
C ALA A 90 -43.29 0.75 14.65
N ILE A 91 -43.27 1.50 13.54
CA ILE A 91 -43.20 2.96 13.58
C ILE A 91 -44.51 3.49 14.23
N ASP A 92 -44.39 4.44 15.13
CA ASP A 92 -45.48 5.04 15.91
C ASP A 92 -46.14 4.11 16.93
N TYR A 93 -45.50 2.98 17.28
CA TYR A 93 -45.97 2.04 18.29
C TYR A 93 -44.93 1.78 19.36
N LYS A 94 -45.39 1.58 20.58
CA LYS A 94 -44.51 1.16 21.71
C LYS A 94 -44.06 -0.27 21.48
N LYS A 95 -42.81 -0.49 21.73
CA LYS A 95 -42.19 -1.84 21.74
C LYS A 95 -42.93 -2.77 22.69
N ASN A 96 -43.33 -3.95 22.23
CA ASN A 96 -43.91 -5.01 23.02
C ASN A 96 -43.03 -6.25 23.03
N VAL A 97 -42.86 -6.90 24.20
CA VAL A 97 -42.09 -8.12 24.34
C VAL A 97 -42.95 -9.17 25.02
N VAL A 98 -43.07 -10.36 24.39
CA VAL A 98 -43.86 -11.49 24.88
C VAL A 98 -43.01 -12.76 24.84
N SER A 99 -42.94 -13.49 25.95
CA SER A 99 -42.25 -14.79 26.01
C SER A 99 -43.17 -15.93 25.59
N LYS A 100 -42.66 -16.82 24.72
CA LYS A 100 -43.40 -18.02 24.23
C LYS A 100 -42.44 -19.22 24.13
N ASN A 101 -42.97 -20.38 24.51
CA ASN A 101 -42.25 -21.65 24.26
C ASN A 101 -42.72 -22.27 22.96
N ILE A 102 -41.81 -22.50 22.03
CA ILE A 102 -42.04 -23.03 20.67
C ILE A 102 -41.55 -24.47 20.64
N THR A 103 -42.46 -25.44 20.53
CA THR A 103 -42.12 -26.86 20.50
C THR A 103 -42.46 -27.53 19.17
N THR A 104 -43.50 -27.07 18.49
CA THR A 104 -44.03 -27.64 17.22
C THR A 104 -44.53 -26.55 16.30
N ASN A 105 -44.82 -26.91 15.04
CA ASN A 105 -45.47 -26.04 14.09
C ASN A 105 -46.80 -25.46 14.65
N GLY A 106 -46.97 -24.14 14.54
CA GLY A 106 -48.20 -23.54 15.10
C GLY A 106 -48.41 -22.07 14.80
N ASN A 107 -49.60 -21.60 15.09
CA ASN A 107 -49.93 -20.18 15.03
C ASN A 107 -49.85 -19.58 16.45
N ILE A 108 -49.01 -18.58 16.62
CA ILE A 108 -48.79 -17.90 17.92
C ILE A 108 -50.02 -17.02 18.30
N GLY A 109 -50.89 -16.74 17.35
CA GLY A 109 -52.03 -15.85 17.51
C GLY A 109 -51.74 -14.39 17.17
N ALA A 110 -52.68 -13.51 17.54
CA ALA A 110 -52.49 -12.09 17.37
C ALA A 110 -51.71 -11.49 18.56
N LEU A 111 -50.62 -10.79 18.26
CA LEU A 111 -49.89 -9.97 19.21
C LEU A 111 -50.27 -8.50 19.04
N SER A 112 -50.70 -7.86 20.12
CA SER A 112 -51.19 -6.48 20.10
C SER A 112 -50.06 -5.51 20.48
N ILE A 113 -49.94 -4.39 19.75
CA ILE A 113 -49.03 -3.29 20.07
C ILE A 113 -49.81 -1.98 20.27
N GLU A 114 -49.29 -1.14 21.16
CA GLU A 114 -49.92 0.13 21.53
C GLU A 114 -49.29 1.30 20.73
N PRO A 115 -50.12 2.25 20.22
CA PRO A 115 -49.57 3.47 19.66
C PRO A 115 -48.76 4.25 20.69
N GLU A 116 -47.64 4.84 20.30
CA GLU A 116 -46.89 5.76 21.13
C GLU A 116 -47.66 7.06 21.28
N ALA A 117 -47.92 7.52 22.50
CA ALA A 117 -48.71 8.74 22.76
C ALA A 117 -47.91 9.95 22.23
N THR A 118 -48.40 10.53 21.14
CA THR A 118 -47.92 11.82 20.64
C THR A 118 -48.45 12.93 21.54
N THR A 119 -47.58 13.62 22.27
CA THR A 119 -47.86 14.90 22.91
C THR A 119 -48.10 15.93 21.79
N THR A 120 -49.40 16.28 21.56
CA THR A 120 -49.81 17.34 20.65
C THR A 120 -49.39 18.70 21.22
N MET A 121 -48.39 19.36 20.57
CA MET A 121 -48.29 20.83 20.59
C MET A 121 -48.80 21.38 19.25
N ASP A 122 -49.81 22.19 19.39
CA ASP A 122 -50.48 23.12 18.44
C ASP A 122 -50.10 23.13 16.94
N GLY A 123 -51.06 22.78 16.19
CA GLY A 123 -51.51 23.37 14.94
C GLY A 123 -50.53 23.89 13.89
N LYS A 124 -49.93 23.00 13.12
CA LYS A 124 -49.67 23.18 11.69
C LYS A 124 -49.28 21.82 11.10
N THR A 125 -50.12 21.27 10.27
CA THR A 125 -49.82 20.12 9.39
C THR A 125 -48.67 20.51 8.44
N GLN A 126 -47.47 20.11 8.75
CA GLN A 126 -46.42 19.95 7.74
C GLN A 126 -46.46 18.48 7.30
N GLU A 127 -46.73 18.26 6.01
CA GLU A 127 -46.43 16.98 5.35
C GLU A 127 -44.97 16.63 5.64
N LEU A 128 -44.73 15.61 6.45
CA LEU A 128 -43.44 14.99 6.63
C LEU A 128 -43.10 14.27 5.32
N GLN A 129 -42.44 14.96 4.43
CA GLN A 129 -41.67 14.29 3.38
C GLN A 129 -40.77 13.25 4.07
N GLY A 130 -40.92 11.99 3.66
CA GLY A 130 -40.17 10.88 4.21
C GLY A 130 -38.71 11.27 4.39
N VAL A 131 -38.25 11.30 5.64
CA VAL A 131 -36.85 11.44 5.97
C VAL A 131 -36.18 10.17 5.46
N VAL A 132 -35.69 10.24 4.23
CA VAL A 132 -34.64 9.32 3.80
C VAL A 132 -33.49 9.62 4.73
N ILE A 133 -33.25 8.74 5.71
CA ILE A 133 -32.03 8.73 6.48
C ILE A 133 -30.93 8.42 5.46
N THR A 134 -30.44 9.45 4.80
CA THR A 134 -29.13 9.42 4.18
C THR A 134 -28.18 9.17 5.35
N ALA A 135 -27.63 7.96 5.38
CA ALA A 135 -26.53 7.65 6.28
C ALA A 135 -25.59 8.85 6.27
N SER A 136 -25.36 9.45 7.42
CA SER A 136 -24.48 10.58 7.60
C SER A 136 -23.17 10.21 6.92
N ALA A 137 -22.77 10.97 5.90
CA ALA A 137 -21.63 10.64 5.08
C ALA A 137 -20.42 10.57 5.99
N THR A 138 -19.88 9.38 6.19
CA THR A 138 -18.62 9.17 6.92
C THR A 138 -17.59 10.13 6.34
N LYS A 139 -16.93 10.91 7.18
CA LYS A 139 -15.90 11.84 6.72
C LYS A 139 -14.80 11.00 6.05
N PRO A 140 -14.39 11.30 4.81
CA PRO A 140 -13.41 10.49 4.08
C PRO A 140 -12.03 10.50 4.75
N TYR A 141 -11.83 11.39 5.71
CA TYR A 141 -10.62 11.56 6.47
C TYR A 141 -10.93 11.74 7.95
N LYS A 142 -10.35 10.91 8.81
CA LYS A 142 -10.48 10.94 10.26
C LYS A 142 -9.10 10.97 10.89
N VAL A 143 -8.90 11.77 11.92
CA VAL A 143 -7.67 11.84 12.73
C VAL A 143 -7.91 11.16 14.07
N GLU A 144 -7.04 10.22 14.42
CA GLU A 144 -7.00 9.51 15.70
C GLU A 144 -5.69 9.82 16.42
N LEU A 145 -5.49 9.34 17.65
CA LEU A 145 -4.30 9.66 18.44
C LEU A 145 -2.98 9.27 17.75
N ASP A 146 -2.96 8.09 17.14
CA ASP A 146 -1.77 7.47 16.58
C ASP A 146 -1.86 7.28 15.05
N LYS A 147 -3.00 7.61 14.41
CA LYS A 147 -3.20 7.41 12.97
C LYS A 147 -4.21 8.37 12.37
N LYS A 148 -4.14 8.51 11.06
CA LYS A 148 -5.11 9.22 10.22
C LYS A 148 -5.73 8.18 9.28
N THR A 149 -7.05 8.17 9.16
CA THR A 149 -7.77 7.18 8.35
C THR A 149 -8.37 7.86 7.12
N TYR A 150 -8.13 7.29 5.94
CA TYR A 150 -8.67 7.73 4.67
C TYR A 150 -9.59 6.65 4.08
N ASP A 151 -10.82 7.03 3.72
CA ASP A 151 -11.81 6.16 3.07
C ASP A 151 -11.88 6.45 1.56
N PRO A 152 -11.35 5.57 0.69
CA PRO A 152 -11.34 5.78 -0.75
C PRO A 152 -12.72 5.58 -1.40
N SER A 153 -13.72 5.08 -0.69
CA SER A 153 -15.06 4.90 -1.26
C SER A 153 -15.72 6.21 -1.69
N GLN A 154 -15.29 7.32 -1.11
CA GLN A 154 -15.75 8.68 -1.43
C GLN A 154 -14.96 9.33 -2.58
N ASP A 155 -13.87 8.71 -3.01
CA ASP A 155 -12.99 9.23 -4.05
C ASP A 155 -13.46 8.74 -5.43
N ILE A 156 -13.82 9.69 -6.29
CA ILE A 156 -14.32 9.39 -7.63
C ILE A 156 -13.16 9.15 -8.60
N VAL A 157 -12.05 9.89 -8.43
CA VAL A 157 -10.91 9.85 -9.35
C VAL A 157 -10.19 8.50 -9.33
N SER A 158 -10.16 7.82 -8.19
CA SER A 158 -9.51 6.51 -8.06
C SER A 158 -10.42 5.32 -8.38
N LYS A 159 -11.72 5.53 -8.63
CA LYS A 159 -12.65 4.44 -8.96
C LYS A 159 -12.23 3.68 -10.20
N GLY A 160 -12.19 2.34 -10.10
CA GLY A 160 -11.69 1.46 -11.16
C GLY A 160 -10.17 1.52 -11.35
N GLY A 161 -9.45 2.24 -10.49
CA GLY A 161 -8.00 2.33 -10.43
C GLY A 161 -7.36 1.23 -9.58
N SER A 162 -6.11 1.45 -9.23
CA SER A 162 -5.29 0.61 -8.35
C SER A 162 -5.07 1.28 -6.98
N LEU A 163 -4.44 0.57 -6.05
CA LEU A 163 -3.98 1.15 -4.79
C LEU A 163 -3.05 2.36 -5.04
N GLN A 164 -2.21 2.33 -6.07
CA GLN A 164 -1.36 3.46 -6.42
C GLN A 164 -2.19 4.70 -6.75
N ASP A 165 -3.28 4.55 -7.51
CA ASP A 165 -4.19 5.65 -7.83
C ASP A 165 -4.88 6.19 -6.58
N VAL A 166 -5.25 5.31 -5.64
CA VAL A 166 -5.81 5.71 -4.34
C VAL A 166 -4.79 6.48 -3.51
N LEU A 167 -3.54 6.00 -3.44
CA LEU A 167 -2.48 6.64 -2.65
C LEU A 167 -2.16 8.06 -3.14
N THR A 168 -2.37 8.34 -4.44
CA THR A 168 -2.25 9.73 -4.93
C THR A 168 -3.28 10.65 -4.28
N ASN A 169 -4.34 10.12 -3.67
CA ASN A 169 -5.43 10.87 -3.05
C ASN A 169 -5.35 10.91 -1.51
N VAL A 170 -4.44 10.13 -0.92
CA VAL A 170 -4.30 10.04 0.53
C VAL A 170 -3.57 11.29 1.07
N PRO A 171 -4.12 12.02 2.05
CA PRO A 171 -3.44 13.14 2.69
C PRO A 171 -2.11 12.74 3.33
N SER A 172 -1.11 13.63 3.32
CA SER A 172 0.26 13.44 3.82
C SER A 172 1.08 12.39 3.03
N VAL A 173 0.55 11.81 1.96
CA VAL A 173 1.23 10.83 1.09
C VAL A 173 1.50 11.45 -0.28
N SER A 174 2.65 11.20 -0.86
CA SER A 174 3.00 11.63 -2.22
C SER A 174 3.46 10.41 -3.03
N VAL A 175 2.95 10.29 -4.26
CA VAL A 175 3.36 9.25 -5.20
C VAL A 175 4.10 9.90 -6.36
N ASP A 176 5.33 9.48 -6.59
CA ASP A 176 6.18 10.02 -7.67
C ASP A 176 5.80 9.41 -9.04
N THR A 177 6.43 9.90 -10.09
CA THR A 177 6.20 9.44 -11.48
C THR A 177 6.61 8.00 -11.72
N ASP A 178 7.57 7.49 -10.98
CA ASP A 178 8.02 6.09 -10.99
C ASP A 178 7.20 5.16 -10.07
N GLY A 179 6.16 5.69 -9.41
CA GLY A 179 5.35 4.95 -8.44
C GLY A 179 5.92 4.94 -7.03
N THR A 180 7.08 5.57 -6.81
CA THR A 180 7.66 5.68 -5.47
C THR A 180 6.77 6.49 -4.54
N VAL A 181 6.41 5.90 -3.40
CA VAL A 181 5.58 6.55 -2.39
C VAL A 181 6.45 7.21 -1.34
N SER A 182 6.11 8.43 -0.98
CA SER A 182 6.81 9.19 0.07
C SER A 182 5.84 9.85 1.03
N MET A 183 6.28 10.03 2.27
CA MET A 183 5.59 10.78 3.31
C MET A 183 6.56 11.81 3.91
N ARG A 184 6.10 13.04 4.11
CA ARG A 184 6.93 14.11 4.70
C ARG A 184 8.32 14.22 4.05
N GLY A 185 8.37 14.12 2.75
CA GLY A 185 9.63 14.26 1.99
C GLY A 185 10.55 13.04 1.94
N SER A 186 10.24 11.95 2.64
CA SER A 186 11.06 10.73 2.65
C SER A 186 10.32 9.55 2.03
N THR A 187 11.04 8.70 1.30
CA THR A 187 10.53 7.51 0.61
C THR A 187 10.51 6.26 1.47
N ASN A 188 11.07 6.32 2.69
CA ASN A 188 11.10 5.18 3.59
C ASN A 188 9.77 4.96 4.30
N VAL A 189 8.78 4.53 3.54
CA VAL A 189 7.42 4.23 3.99
C VAL A 189 7.22 2.73 4.07
N LYS A 190 6.75 2.23 5.22
CA LYS A 190 6.40 0.82 5.38
C LYS A 190 4.95 0.59 4.97
N PHE A 191 4.73 -0.45 4.17
CA PHE A 191 3.39 -0.86 3.76
C PHE A 191 2.94 -2.10 4.52
N LEU A 192 1.69 -2.08 4.98
CA LEU A 192 1.02 -3.21 5.60
C LEU A 192 -0.31 -3.48 4.89
N ILE A 193 -0.72 -4.74 4.86
CA ILE A 193 -2.08 -5.14 4.47
C ILE A 193 -2.74 -5.80 5.68
N ASN A 194 -3.87 -5.24 6.12
CA ASN A 194 -4.58 -5.68 7.32
C ASN A 194 -3.66 -5.79 8.57
N GLY A 195 -2.73 -4.83 8.72
CA GLY A 195 -1.80 -4.77 9.84
C GLY A 195 -0.57 -5.68 9.75
N LYS A 196 -0.37 -6.38 8.63
CA LYS A 196 0.75 -7.32 8.44
C LYS A 196 1.53 -7.00 7.17
N PRO A 197 2.85 -7.23 7.11
CA PRO A 197 3.57 -7.31 5.84
C PRO A 197 2.93 -8.36 4.95
N SER A 198 2.87 -8.11 3.65
CA SER A 198 2.18 -9.01 2.73
C SER A 198 3.00 -9.25 1.46
N SER A 199 3.02 -10.49 1.00
CA SER A 199 3.58 -10.88 -0.30
C SER A 199 2.88 -10.21 -1.49
N LEU A 200 1.68 -9.64 -1.28
CA LEU A 200 1.02 -8.79 -2.27
C LEU A 200 1.87 -7.58 -2.67
N LEU A 201 2.71 -7.09 -1.77
CA LEU A 201 3.54 -5.90 -1.98
C LEU A 201 4.87 -6.22 -2.65
N GLY A 202 5.16 -7.52 -2.91
CA GLY A 202 6.43 -7.96 -3.49
C GLY A 202 7.62 -7.80 -2.52
N ILE A 203 8.79 -8.31 -2.94
CA ILE A 203 10.02 -8.21 -2.13
C ILE A 203 10.75 -6.90 -2.45
N ASP A 204 10.85 -6.58 -3.75
CA ASP A 204 11.64 -5.45 -4.26
C ASP A 204 10.85 -4.57 -5.27
N ASP A 205 9.60 -4.94 -5.60
CA ASP A 205 8.79 -4.34 -6.66
C ASP A 205 7.67 -3.43 -6.12
N GLY A 206 7.96 -2.53 -5.20
CA GLY A 206 6.95 -1.69 -4.53
C GLY A 206 5.96 -1.01 -5.49
N ALA A 207 6.42 -0.43 -6.59
CA ALA A 207 5.57 0.29 -7.54
C ALA A 207 4.61 -0.65 -8.32
N ASN A 208 5.10 -1.77 -8.83
CA ASN A 208 4.30 -2.76 -9.56
C ASN A 208 3.29 -3.47 -8.65
N ALA A 209 3.69 -3.73 -7.40
CA ALA A 209 2.81 -4.32 -6.40
C ALA A 209 1.61 -3.42 -6.07
N LEU A 210 1.82 -2.11 -5.93
CA LEU A 210 0.76 -1.15 -5.67
C LEU A 210 -0.24 -1.03 -6.84
N GLN A 211 0.22 -1.23 -8.06
CA GLN A 211 -0.65 -1.26 -9.24
C GLN A 211 -1.53 -2.51 -9.31
N SER A 212 -1.12 -3.60 -8.69
CA SER A 212 -1.82 -4.88 -8.74
C SER A 212 -3.00 -5.00 -7.77
N ILE A 213 -3.15 -4.09 -6.81
CA ILE A 213 -4.26 -4.10 -5.84
C ILE A 213 -5.36 -3.16 -6.34
N PRO A 214 -6.55 -3.66 -6.72
CA PRO A 214 -7.65 -2.81 -7.17
C PRO A 214 -8.15 -1.86 -6.08
N ALA A 215 -8.41 -0.61 -6.44
CA ALA A 215 -8.96 0.41 -5.54
C ALA A 215 -10.28 -0.03 -4.88
N ASP A 216 -11.11 -0.76 -5.62
CA ASP A 216 -12.43 -1.22 -5.15
C ASP A 216 -12.36 -2.29 -4.04
N GLN A 217 -11.21 -2.93 -3.86
CA GLN A 217 -10.98 -3.90 -2.77
C GLN A 217 -10.57 -3.21 -1.46
N ILE A 218 -10.26 -1.92 -1.48
CA ILE A 218 -9.79 -1.19 -0.30
C ILE A 218 -10.98 -0.66 0.49
N GLU A 219 -11.01 -0.94 1.79
CA GLU A 219 -11.97 -0.37 2.74
C GLU A 219 -11.51 1.01 3.21
N ARG A 220 -10.26 1.09 3.68
CA ARG A 220 -9.64 2.32 4.15
C ARG A 220 -8.11 2.20 4.13
N ILE A 221 -7.45 3.35 4.15
CA ILE A 221 -5.99 3.45 4.32
C ILE A 221 -5.72 4.17 5.63
N GLU A 222 -4.95 3.56 6.50
CA GLU A 222 -4.48 4.15 7.75
C GLU A 222 -3.08 4.73 7.52
N VAL A 223 -2.96 6.03 7.69
CA VAL A 223 -1.72 6.79 7.57
C VAL A 223 -1.18 7.02 8.98
N ILE A 224 -0.10 6.36 9.33
CA ILE A 224 0.50 6.37 10.65
C ILE A 224 1.85 7.09 10.52
N THR A 225 1.86 8.40 10.69
CA THR A 225 3.06 9.23 10.50
C THR A 225 4.09 9.06 11.60
N ASN A 226 3.63 8.74 12.81
CA ASN A 226 4.46 8.48 13.98
C ASN A 226 3.96 7.20 14.69
N PRO A 227 4.40 6.00 14.27
CA PRO A 227 3.86 4.75 14.79
C PRO A 227 4.25 4.47 16.23
N SER A 228 3.31 3.92 17.02
CA SER A 228 3.55 3.46 18.38
C SER A 228 4.37 2.17 18.46
N SER A 229 4.78 1.76 19.65
CA SER A 229 5.58 0.53 19.90
C SER A 229 4.91 -0.76 19.46
N LYS A 230 3.58 -0.77 19.30
CA LYS A 230 2.79 -1.90 18.75
C LYS A 230 3.18 -2.24 17.31
N PHE A 231 3.64 -1.23 16.55
CA PHE A 231 4.07 -1.39 15.17
C PHE A 231 5.56 -1.68 15.09
N GLU A 232 5.99 -2.34 14.03
CA GLU A 232 7.40 -2.54 13.70
C GLU A 232 8.15 -1.21 13.65
N ALA A 233 9.38 -1.16 14.17
CA ALA A 233 10.17 0.08 14.20
C ALA A 233 10.64 0.55 12.81
N SER A 234 10.54 -0.30 11.77
CA SER A 234 10.84 0.07 10.37
C SER A 234 9.81 1.02 9.77
N GLY A 235 10.16 1.69 8.67
CA GLY A 235 9.33 2.72 8.04
C GLY A 235 9.49 4.05 8.74
N THR A 236 10.68 4.64 8.64
CA THR A 236 11.05 5.87 9.35
C THR A 236 10.24 7.10 8.94
N SER A 237 9.58 7.08 7.77
CA SER A 237 8.66 8.15 7.34
C SER A 237 7.22 7.90 7.75
N GLY A 238 6.94 6.71 8.26
CA GLY A 238 5.62 6.26 8.69
C GLY A 238 5.19 4.93 8.07
N ILE A 239 3.98 4.54 8.40
CA ILE A 239 3.35 3.30 7.95
C ILE A 239 2.07 3.63 7.18
N LEU A 240 1.87 2.95 6.04
CA LEU A 240 0.63 2.92 5.30
C LEU A 240 0.01 1.53 5.47
N ASN A 241 -1.06 1.44 6.26
CA ASN A 241 -1.77 0.19 6.49
C ASN A 241 -3.03 0.16 5.63
N ILE A 242 -3.05 -0.73 4.64
CA ILE A 242 -4.13 -0.91 3.69
C ILE A 242 -5.11 -1.94 4.27
N ILE A 243 -6.32 -1.51 4.60
CA ILE A 243 -7.36 -2.39 5.09
C ILE A 243 -8.26 -2.80 3.92
N LEU A 244 -8.30 -4.08 3.64
CA LEU A 244 -9.12 -4.65 2.59
C LEU A 244 -10.56 -4.91 3.10
N LYS A 245 -11.53 -4.75 2.21
CA LYS A 245 -12.95 -4.91 2.53
C LYS A 245 -13.29 -6.31 3.03
N LYS A 246 -13.94 -6.37 4.20
CA LYS A 246 -14.56 -7.55 4.78
C LYS A 246 -16.00 -7.20 5.13
N ASN A 247 -16.95 -7.66 4.35
CA ASN A 247 -18.35 -7.33 4.58
C ASN A 247 -18.95 -8.28 5.63
N LYS A 248 -19.48 -7.73 6.74
CA LYS A 248 -20.08 -8.47 7.86
C LYS A 248 -21.62 -8.50 7.86
N LYS A 249 -22.25 -8.10 6.75
CA LYS A 249 -23.72 -8.15 6.65
C LYS A 249 -24.19 -9.60 6.53
N ILE A 250 -25.33 -9.93 7.18
CA ILE A 250 -25.98 -11.23 7.03
C ILE A 250 -26.43 -11.40 5.57
N GLY A 251 -26.38 -12.65 5.08
CA GLY A 251 -26.76 -12.99 3.72
C GLY A 251 -25.62 -12.79 2.72
N PHE A 252 -25.97 -12.83 1.45
CA PHE A 252 -25.03 -12.68 0.35
C PHE A 252 -24.92 -11.20 -0.05
N ASN A 253 -23.72 -10.67 -0.06
CA ASN A 253 -23.44 -9.28 -0.42
C ASN A 253 -22.19 -9.23 -1.31
N GLY A 254 -22.15 -8.25 -2.20
CA GLY A 254 -20.97 -8.09 -3.02
C GLY A 254 -21.07 -6.98 -4.05
N SER A 255 -20.01 -6.87 -4.85
CA SER A 255 -19.95 -5.96 -5.99
C SER A 255 -19.08 -6.54 -7.10
N VAL A 256 -19.42 -6.18 -8.32
CA VAL A 256 -18.61 -6.42 -9.52
C VAL A 256 -18.34 -5.07 -10.17
N VAL A 257 -17.09 -4.84 -10.58
CA VAL A 257 -16.63 -3.61 -11.22
C VAL A 257 -15.93 -3.96 -12.52
N GLY A 258 -16.45 -3.48 -13.64
CA GLY A 258 -15.80 -3.52 -14.95
C GLY A 258 -15.21 -2.15 -15.27
N THR A 259 -13.97 -2.11 -15.79
CA THR A 259 -13.27 -0.86 -16.16
C THR A 259 -12.70 -0.99 -17.55
N LEU A 260 -12.89 0.04 -18.37
CA LEU A 260 -12.26 0.23 -19.67
C LEU A 260 -11.53 1.57 -19.68
N GLY A 261 -10.39 1.65 -20.32
CA GLY A 261 -9.60 2.88 -20.38
C GLY A 261 -8.78 3.07 -21.66
N TYR A 262 -8.37 4.26 -21.87
CA TYR A 262 -7.37 4.71 -22.82
C TYR A 262 -6.30 5.55 -22.03
N PHE A 263 -5.04 5.22 -21.99
CA PHE A 263 -4.38 4.08 -22.64
C PHE A 263 -5.07 2.74 -22.37
N PRO A 264 -4.85 1.72 -23.24
CA PRO A 264 -5.58 0.48 -23.14
C PRO A 264 -5.51 -0.09 -21.72
N ARG A 265 -6.64 -0.15 -21.08
CA ARG A 265 -6.84 -0.71 -19.76
C ARG A 265 -8.17 -1.42 -19.73
N THR A 266 -8.14 -2.67 -19.31
CA THR A 266 -9.35 -3.47 -19.09
C THR A 266 -9.21 -4.17 -17.76
N ALA A 267 -10.19 -4.06 -16.88
CA ALA A 267 -10.15 -4.76 -15.60
C ALA A 267 -11.55 -5.23 -15.20
N LEU A 268 -11.60 -6.38 -14.55
CA LEU A 268 -12.80 -6.92 -13.89
C LEU A 268 -12.43 -7.26 -12.45
N ASN A 269 -13.16 -6.69 -11.49
CA ASN A 269 -12.93 -6.91 -10.07
C ASN A 269 -14.23 -7.33 -9.39
N THR A 270 -14.15 -8.25 -8.44
CA THR A 270 -15.28 -8.72 -7.66
C THR A 270 -14.93 -8.79 -6.18
N ASN A 271 -15.92 -8.48 -5.37
CA ASN A 271 -15.87 -8.61 -3.92
C ASN A 271 -17.19 -9.25 -3.46
N LEU A 272 -17.11 -10.44 -2.91
CA LEU A 272 -18.26 -11.23 -2.48
C LEU A 272 -18.09 -11.60 -1.01
N SER A 273 -19.18 -11.57 -0.26
CA SER A 273 -19.22 -12.09 1.10
C SER A 273 -20.56 -12.75 1.37
N TRP A 274 -20.50 -13.82 2.13
CA TRP A 274 -21.68 -14.53 2.59
C TRP A 274 -21.56 -14.82 4.07
N ARG A 275 -22.51 -14.31 4.86
CA ARG A 275 -22.59 -14.56 6.29
C ARG A 275 -23.87 -15.33 6.63
N LYS A 276 -23.69 -16.49 7.25
CA LYS A 276 -24.80 -17.33 7.77
C LYS A 276 -24.35 -17.94 9.10
N ASN A 277 -25.15 -17.73 10.14
CA ASN A 277 -24.83 -18.16 11.50
C ASN A 277 -23.43 -17.66 11.93
N ASN A 278 -22.60 -18.56 12.43
CA ASN A 278 -21.24 -18.28 12.92
C ASN A 278 -20.19 -18.20 11.79
N TRP A 279 -20.56 -18.40 10.52
CA TRP A 279 -19.65 -18.41 9.39
C TRP A 279 -19.77 -17.11 8.59
N THR A 280 -18.63 -16.52 8.30
CA THR A 280 -18.51 -15.45 7.33
C THR A 280 -17.49 -15.88 6.27
N TRP A 281 -17.92 -16.07 5.04
CA TRP A 281 -17.07 -16.36 3.89
C TRP A 281 -16.83 -15.08 3.11
N PHE A 282 -15.66 -14.93 2.54
CA PHE A 282 -15.35 -13.85 1.60
C PHE A 282 -14.52 -14.35 0.44
N LEU A 283 -14.75 -13.72 -0.71
CA LEU A 283 -14.00 -13.92 -1.94
C LEU A 283 -13.77 -12.55 -2.58
N ASN A 284 -12.52 -12.16 -2.71
CA ASN A 284 -12.10 -11.01 -3.46
C ASN A 284 -11.28 -11.50 -4.65
N GLY A 285 -11.61 -11.09 -5.84
CA GLY A 285 -10.89 -11.49 -7.01
C GLY A 285 -10.90 -10.40 -8.07
N GLY A 286 -9.89 -10.40 -8.90
CA GLY A 286 -9.83 -9.48 -10.02
C GLY A 286 -8.70 -9.81 -10.95
N GLY A 287 -8.81 -9.26 -12.14
CA GLY A 287 -7.78 -9.32 -13.14
C GLY A 287 -7.91 -8.17 -14.11
N GLY A 288 -6.80 -7.84 -14.74
CA GLY A 288 -6.77 -6.76 -15.70
C GLY A 288 -5.58 -6.80 -16.61
N TYR A 289 -5.74 -6.06 -17.69
CA TYR A 289 -4.71 -5.75 -18.65
C TYR A 289 -4.49 -4.24 -18.67
N THR A 290 -3.22 -3.81 -18.71
CA THR A 290 -2.86 -2.39 -18.76
C THR A 290 -1.64 -2.20 -19.66
N GLU A 291 -1.72 -1.27 -20.60
CA GLU A 291 -0.57 -0.75 -21.34
C GLU A 291 -0.03 0.48 -20.63
N ASN A 292 1.26 0.52 -20.35
CA ASN A 292 1.98 1.67 -19.83
C ASN A 292 2.96 2.18 -20.90
N ARG A 293 3.16 3.50 -20.97
CA ARG A 293 4.14 4.14 -21.85
C ARG A 293 4.95 5.15 -21.06
N THR A 294 6.24 4.88 -20.95
CA THR A 294 7.18 5.79 -20.30
C THR A 294 8.07 6.44 -21.35
N LYS A 295 8.28 7.75 -21.23
CA LYS A 295 9.26 8.50 -22.01
C LYS A 295 10.34 9.01 -21.08
N ASN A 296 11.60 8.74 -21.41
CA ASN A 296 12.76 9.28 -20.72
C ASN A 296 13.67 10.01 -21.71
N ASN A 297 14.15 11.17 -21.31
CA ASN A 297 15.15 11.94 -22.04
C ASN A 297 16.28 12.25 -21.06
N SER A 298 17.50 11.87 -21.40
CA SER A 298 18.67 12.16 -20.58
C SER A 298 19.70 12.89 -21.44
N GLU A 299 20.19 14.00 -20.96
CA GLU A 299 21.21 14.81 -21.60
C GLU A 299 22.38 14.95 -20.61
N THR A 300 23.54 14.46 -21.00
CA THR A 300 24.76 14.47 -20.17
C THR A 300 25.84 15.28 -20.88
N THR A 301 26.39 16.28 -20.20
CA THR A 301 27.59 16.99 -20.60
C THR A 301 28.72 16.55 -19.68
N TYR A 302 29.79 16.03 -20.26
CA TYR A 302 30.96 15.59 -19.54
C TYR A 302 31.95 16.75 -19.44
N HIS A 303 32.51 16.95 -18.24
CA HIS A 303 33.51 17.97 -17.94
C HIS A 303 34.92 17.33 -18.05
N SER A 304 35.14 16.58 -19.13
CA SER A 304 36.46 16.10 -19.40
C SER A 304 37.40 17.32 -19.63
N LEU A 305 38.53 17.32 -18.95
CA LEU A 305 39.52 18.36 -18.98
C LEU A 305 39.86 18.74 -20.41
N ALA A 306 40.01 20.06 -20.66
CA ALA A 306 40.45 20.61 -21.95
C ALA A 306 41.63 19.79 -22.51
N TYR A 307 41.44 19.23 -23.70
CA TYR A 307 42.39 18.44 -24.47
C TYR A 307 43.43 17.75 -23.58
N PRO A 308 43.28 16.46 -23.28
CA PRO A 308 44.25 15.78 -22.46
C PRO A 308 45.65 15.99 -23.01
N ASP A 309 46.61 16.43 -22.19
CA ASP A 309 47.99 16.42 -22.54
C ASP A 309 48.33 15.00 -22.99
N ILE A 310 48.72 14.84 -24.24
CA ILE A 310 48.96 13.54 -24.86
C ILE A 310 49.99 12.79 -24.01
N ILE A 311 49.57 11.72 -23.35
CA ILE A 311 50.48 10.91 -22.56
C ILE A 311 51.39 10.11 -23.49
N LYS A 312 52.67 10.26 -23.34
CA LYS A 312 53.66 9.54 -24.11
C LYS A 312 53.48 8.03 -23.92
N GLY A 313 53.13 7.33 -24.99
CA GLY A 313 53.29 5.87 -25.08
C GLY A 313 52.01 5.05 -24.90
N GLU A 314 50.89 5.59 -24.47
CA GLU A 314 49.63 4.85 -24.34
C GLU A 314 48.62 5.16 -25.47
N GLN A 315 47.75 4.19 -25.80
CA GLN A 315 46.67 4.46 -26.74
C GLN A 315 45.68 5.45 -26.11
N PRO A 316 45.40 6.60 -26.71
CA PRO A 316 44.45 7.56 -26.16
C PRO A 316 43.05 6.94 -26.13
N ASN A 317 42.38 7.02 -24.98
CA ASN A 317 40.99 6.63 -24.83
C ASN A 317 40.06 7.63 -25.50
N ASP A 318 38.86 7.20 -25.83
CA ASP A 318 37.80 8.12 -26.24
C ASP A 318 37.48 9.07 -25.09
N VAL A 319 37.35 10.38 -25.37
CA VAL A 319 37.02 11.39 -24.36
C VAL A 319 35.59 11.85 -24.55
N PRO A 320 34.64 11.39 -23.74
CA PRO A 320 33.26 11.78 -23.89
C PRO A 320 33.06 13.26 -23.60
N VAL A 321 32.24 13.92 -24.47
CA VAL A 321 31.91 15.34 -24.41
C VAL A 321 30.43 15.52 -24.08
N HIS A 322 29.57 14.86 -24.84
CA HIS A 322 28.12 15.00 -24.72
C HIS A 322 27.41 13.69 -25.07
N GLN A 323 26.30 13.42 -24.39
CA GLN A 323 25.43 12.29 -24.69
C GLN A 323 23.98 12.73 -24.58
N LEU A 324 23.20 12.48 -25.64
CA LEU A 324 21.75 12.61 -25.62
C LEU A 324 21.12 11.22 -25.74
N GLN A 325 20.25 10.88 -24.80
CA GLN A 325 19.51 9.61 -24.79
C GLN A 325 18.00 9.88 -24.81
N ASN A 326 17.29 9.23 -25.72
CA ASN A 326 15.84 9.28 -25.81
C ASN A 326 15.28 7.86 -25.70
N SER A 327 14.56 7.57 -24.63
CA SER A 327 13.95 6.25 -24.40
C SER A 327 12.44 6.32 -24.46
N THR A 328 11.86 5.34 -25.11
CA THR A 328 10.42 5.04 -25.07
C THR A 328 10.26 3.59 -24.63
N ASN A 329 9.61 3.40 -23.50
CA ASN A 329 9.31 2.06 -22.97
C ASN A 329 7.79 1.84 -23.03
N LYS A 330 7.37 0.74 -23.67
CA LYS A 330 5.98 0.25 -23.68
C LYS A 330 5.95 -1.05 -22.87
N THR A 331 5.06 -1.10 -21.89
CA THR A 331 4.89 -2.30 -21.06
C THR A 331 3.44 -2.75 -21.08
N TYR A 332 3.23 -4.02 -21.36
CA TYR A 332 1.94 -4.69 -21.38
C TYR A 332 1.84 -5.58 -20.13
N ASN A 333 0.98 -5.20 -19.21
CA ASN A 333 0.87 -5.86 -17.91
C ASN A 333 -0.46 -6.61 -17.79
N LYS A 334 -0.41 -7.86 -17.35
CA LYS A 334 -1.55 -8.67 -16.93
C LYS A 334 -1.41 -8.99 -15.47
N ASN A 335 -2.44 -8.72 -14.71
CA ASN A 335 -2.47 -9.03 -13.29
C ASN A 335 -3.73 -9.79 -12.92
N TYR A 336 -3.59 -10.80 -12.07
CA TYR A 336 -4.70 -11.55 -11.50
C TYR A 336 -4.44 -11.73 -10.01
N ASN A 337 -5.47 -11.52 -9.21
CA ASN A 337 -5.42 -11.77 -7.78
C ASN A 337 -6.72 -12.43 -7.31
N VAL A 338 -6.59 -13.37 -6.40
CA VAL A 338 -7.71 -14.01 -5.72
C VAL A 338 -7.35 -14.15 -4.24
N SER A 339 -8.23 -13.65 -3.39
CA SER A 339 -8.16 -13.85 -1.94
C SER A 339 -9.48 -14.44 -1.47
N ALA A 340 -9.43 -15.60 -0.84
CA ALA A 340 -10.60 -16.28 -0.29
C ALA A 340 -10.33 -16.69 1.16
N GLY A 341 -11.37 -16.69 1.96
CA GLY A 341 -11.24 -17.13 3.34
C GLY A 341 -12.57 -17.14 4.09
N PHE A 342 -12.46 -17.45 5.36
CA PHE A 342 -13.59 -17.42 6.27
C PHE A 342 -13.20 -16.94 7.67
N VAL A 343 -14.19 -16.42 8.35
CA VAL A 343 -14.17 -16.22 9.81
C VAL A 343 -15.23 -17.15 10.41
N TYR A 344 -14.83 -17.93 11.40
CA TYR A 344 -15.71 -18.79 12.14
C TYR A 344 -15.76 -18.35 13.60
N ASP A 345 -16.93 -17.90 14.04
CA ASP A 345 -17.17 -17.52 15.43
C ASP A 345 -17.45 -18.79 16.24
N LEU A 346 -16.42 -19.34 16.93
CA LEU A 346 -16.52 -20.50 17.83
C LEU A 346 -17.49 -20.22 18.99
N SER A 347 -17.48 -18.97 19.46
CA SER A 347 -18.36 -18.43 20.48
C SER A 347 -18.46 -16.90 20.31
N ASP A 348 -19.28 -16.22 21.10
CA ASP A 348 -19.35 -14.76 21.14
C ASP A 348 -18.00 -14.09 21.52
N LYS A 349 -17.09 -14.88 22.11
CA LYS A 349 -15.78 -14.41 22.59
C LYS A 349 -14.59 -14.92 21.78
N THR A 350 -14.77 -15.93 20.94
CA THR A 350 -13.66 -16.58 20.24
C THR A 350 -13.97 -16.71 18.76
N SER A 351 -13.09 -16.21 17.91
CA SER A 351 -13.18 -16.39 16.48
C SER A 351 -11.85 -16.91 15.89
N ILE A 352 -11.96 -17.74 14.87
CA ILE A 352 -10.84 -18.21 14.04
C ILE A 352 -11.03 -17.64 12.64
N ASN A 353 -9.95 -17.15 12.04
CA ASN A 353 -9.93 -16.72 10.66
C ASN A 353 -8.90 -17.52 9.85
N LEU A 354 -9.25 -17.85 8.63
CA LEU A 354 -8.37 -18.45 7.64
C LEU A 354 -8.50 -17.65 6.34
N THR A 355 -7.37 -17.24 5.78
CA THR A 355 -7.32 -16.53 4.50
C THR A 355 -6.23 -17.14 3.62
N GLY A 356 -6.57 -17.42 2.38
CA GLY A 356 -5.63 -17.75 1.32
C GLY A 356 -5.61 -16.66 0.26
N LEU A 357 -4.44 -16.38 -0.29
CA LEU A 357 -4.26 -15.40 -1.33
C LEU A 357 -3.30 -15.91 -2.39
N VAL A 358 -3.65 -15.70 -3.65
CA VAL A 358 -2.81 -15.96 -4.81
C VAL A 358 -2.80 -14.72 -5.68
N ARG A 359 -1.62 -14.30 -6.12
CA ARG A 359 -1.43 -13.22 -7.09
C ARG A 359 -0.47 -13.67 -8.17
N THR A 360 -0.81 -13.39 -9.41
CA THR A 360 0.13 -13.46 -10.53
C THR A 360 0.18 -12.12 -11.26
N PHE A 361 1.36 -11.77 -11.71
CA PHE A 361 1.63 -10.59 -12.52
C PHE A 361 2.55 -10.99 -13.65
N GLU A 362 2.17 -10.66 -14.88
CA GLU A 362 2.97 -10.85 -16.08
C GLU A 362 3.17 -9.50 -16.75
N GLY A 363 4.40 -9.16 -17.07
CA GLY A 363 4.77 -7.95 -17.81
C GLY A 363 5.58 -8.31 -19.05
N ASP A 364 5.21 -7.71 -20.17
CA ASP A 364 5.95 -7.76 -21.45
C ASP A 364 6.37 -6.33 -21.77
N GLY A 365 7.66 -6.07 -21.75
CA GLY A 365 8.24 -4.74 -21.95
C GLY A 365 9.05 -4.65 -23.23
N ASN A 366 8.87 -3.55 -23.95
CA ASN A 366 9.66 -3.19 -25.12
C ASN A 366 10.18 -1.78 -24.95
N GLU A 367 11.48 -1.64 -24.73
CA GLU A 367 12.18 -0.37 -24.61
C GLU A 367 13.07 -0.14 -25.83
N LEU A 368 12.85 1.01 -26.48
CA LEU A 368 13.72 1.52 -27.51
C LEU A 368 14.45 2.75 -26.97
N LEU A 369 15.78 2.71 -26.99
CA LEU A 369 16.65 3.78 -26.52
C LEU A 369 17.57 4.22 -27.66
N ASP A 370 17.38 5.45 -28.12
CA ASP A 370 18.28 6.14 -29.05
C ASP A 370 19.34 6.89 -28.26
N THR A 371 20.60 6.66 -28.61
CA THR A 371 21.74 7.34 -28.00
C THR A 371 22.53 8.08 -29.05
N TYR A 372 22.75 9.36 -28.82
CA TYR A 372 23.61 10.23 -29.63
C TYR A 372 24.80 10.63 -28.79
N ASP A 373 25.92 9.97 -29.03
CA ASP A 373 27.16 10.21 -28.31
C ASP A 373 28.02 11.24 -29.07
N SER A 374 28.75 12.04 -28.33
CA SER A 374 29.83 12.89 -28.89
C SER A 374 31.07 12.68 -28.06
N PHE A 375 32.13 12.33 -28.69
CA PHE A 375 33.43 12.15 -28.02
C PHE A 375 34.60 12.51 -28.96
N TYR A 376 35.72 12.90 -28.38
CA TYR A 376 36.99 13.07 -29.07
C TYR A 376 37.75 11.77 -29.12
N ARG A 377 38.27 11.39 -30.35
CA ARG A 377 39.18 10.28 -30.52
C ARG A 377 40.47 10.82 -31.15
N PHE A 378 41.57 10.36 -30.58
CA PHE A 378 42.90 10.70 -31.12
C PHE A 378 43.31 9.72 -32.22
N TYR A 379 43.67 10.22 -33.39
CA TYR A 379 44.21 9.43 -34.49
C TYR A 379 45.70 9.74 -34.64
N ARG A 380 46.55 8.70 -34.51
CA ARG A 380 48.00 8.84 -34.76
C ARG A 380 48.33 8.96 -36.24
N ASP A 381 49.32 9.78 -36.61
CA ASP A 381 49.81 9.91 -37.99
C ASP A 381 50.41 8.60 -38.49
N ASN A 382 51.06 7.82 -37.59
CA ASN A 382 51.59 6.49 -37.87
C ASN A 382 51.11 5.50 -36.79
N PRO A 383 50.06 4.65 -37.04
CA PRO A 383 49.53 3.70 -36.08
C PRO A 383 50.54 2.63 -35.63
N ALA A 384 51.56 2.35 -36.45
CA ALA A 384 52.60 1.36 -36.13
C ALA A 384 53.65 1.88 -35.15
N ASP A 385 53.76 3.19 -34.94
CA ASP A 385 54.73 3.80 -34.06
C ASP A 385 54.09 4.22 -32.75
N LEU A 386 54.18 3.32 -31.75
CA LEU A 386 53.64 3.53 -30.40
C LEU A 386 54.37 4.60 -29.58
N GLN A 387 55.56 5.09 -30.08
CA GLN A 387 56.32 6.10 -29.38
C GLN A 387 56.06 7.53 -29.87
N THR A 388 55.42 7.72 -31.02
CA THR A 388 55.09 9.04 -31.52
C THR A 388 53.85 9.64 -30.88
N THR A 389 53.91 10.90 -30.50
CA THR A 389 52.77 11.70 -30.05
C THR A 389 52.10 12.48 -31.21
N ALA A 390 52.64 12.30 -32.46
CA ALA A 390 52.07 12.97 -33.64
C ALA A 390 50.70 12.35 -33.99
N GLY A 391 49.75 13.21 -34.24
CA GLY A 391 48.37 12.86 -34.57
C GLY A 391 47.39 14.02 -34.31
N LYS A 392 46.10 13.77 -34.51
CA LYS A 392 45.06 14.77 -34.31
C LYS A 392 43.84 14.18 -33.53
N TRP A 393 43.22 15.05 -32.79
CA TRP A 393 41.92 14.78 -32.19
C TRP A 393 40.80 15.02 -33.21
N SER A 394 39.89 14.10 -33.34
CA SER A 394 38.68 14.22 -34.15
C SER A 394 37.43 14.04 -33.29
N LEU A 395 36.45 14.92 -33.47
CA LEU A 395 35.15 14.77 -32.83
C LEU A 395 34.34 13.77 -33.65
N LEU A 396 33.85 12.75 -32.97
CA LEU A 396 32.95 11.72 -33.51
C LEU A 396 31.57 11.85 -32.88
N ASN A 397 30.54 11.63 -33.68
CA ASN A 397 29.15 11.69 -33.21
C ASN A 397 28.37 10.43 -33.66
N PRO A 398 28.68 9.26 -33.11
CA PRO A 398 27.96 8.03 -33.46
C PRO A 398 26.53 8.04 -32.92
N HIS A 399 25.67 7.41 -33.70
CA HIS A 399 24.34 7.02 -33.24
C HIS A 399 24.37 5.58 -32.76
N GLY A 400 23.71 5.31 -31.63
CA GLY A 400 23.50 3.99 -31.07
C GLY A 400 22.01 3.75 -30.85
N LEU A 401 21.56 2.53 -31.11
CA LEU A 401 20.21 2.10 -30.87
C LEU A 401 20.24 0.87 -29.96
N ARG A 402 19.44 0.87 -28.88
CA ARG A 402 19.25 -0.27 -28.00
C ARG A 402 17.80 -0.69 -28.01
N ASP A 403 17.53 -1.90 -28.51
CA ASP A 403 16.22 -2.56 -28.46
C ASP A 403 16.24 -3.61 -27.33
N SER A 404 15.44 -3.39 -26.31
CA SER A 404 15.35 -4.27 -25.13
C SER A 404 13.95 -4.85 -25.02
N LYS A 405 13.86 -6.17 -25.12
CA LYS A 405 12.63 -6.95 -24.93
C LYS A 405 12.70 -7.70 -23.63
N SER A 406 11.84 -7.34 -22.68
CA SER A 406 11.84 -7.87 -21.32
C SER A 406 10.56 -8.63 -21.02
N LEU A 407 10.66 -9.73 -20.27
CA LEU A 407 9.55 -10.49 -19.73
C LEU A 407 9.70 -10.57 -18.21
N PHE A 408 8.64 -10.20 -17.52
CA PHE A 408 8.56 -10.26 -16.07
C PHE A 408 7.38 -11.14 -15.65
N ASN A 409 7.63 -12.14 -14.80
CA ASN A 409 6.60 -12.99 -14.22
C ASN A 409 6.76 -13.05 -12.71
N ASN A 410 5.68 -12.81 -12.00
CA ASN A 410 5.63 -12.90 -10.55
C ASN A 410 4.45 -13.78 -10.12
N LEU A 411 4.69 -14.70 -9.19
CA LEU A 411 3.67 -15.54 -8.57
C LEU A 411 3.85 -15.53 -7.06
N ALA A 412 2.83 -15.04 -6.35
CA ALA A 412 2.81 -14.95 -4.91
C ALA A 412 1.67 -15.77 -4.30
N PHE A 413 1.99 -16.48 -3.22
CA PHE A 413 1.05 -17.20 -2.37
C PHE A 413 1.18 -16.70 -0.94
N GLN A 414 0.05 -16.56 -0.26
CA GLN A 414 -0.01 -16.25 1.16
C GLN A 414 -1.13 -17.04 1.81
N GLY A 415 -0.86 -17.61 2.98
CA GLY A 415 -1.84 -18.26 3.85
C GLY A 415 -1.76 -17.66 5.24
N ASP A 416 -2.88 -17.19 5.77
CA ASP A 416 -2.98 -16.60 7.10
C ASP A 416 -3.95 -17.40 7.95
N VAL A 417 -3.56 -17.68 9.20
CA VAL A 417 -4.41 -18.22 10.25
C VAL A 417 -4.39 -17.24 11.42
N GLY A 418 -5.55 -16.96 12.00
CA GLY A 418 -5.66 -16.09 13.17
C GLY A 418 -6.66 -16.63 14.17
N LEU A 419 -6.39 -16.38 15.44
CA LEU A 419 -7.27 -16.65 16.57
C LEU A 419 -7.42 -15.35 17.35
N ASP A 420 -8.66 -14.92 17.56
CA ASP A 420 -9.01 -13.79 18.43
C ASP A 420 -9.87 -14.29 19.59
N HIS A 421 -9.45 -14.01 20.81
CA HIS A 421 -10.16 -14.41 22.02
C HIS A 421 -10.39 -13.22 22.96
N LYS A 422 -11.63 -12.96 23.31
CA LYS A 422 -12.04 -11.98 24.34
C LYS A 422 -12.28 -12.70 25.66
N PHE A 423 -11.49 -12.37 26.68
CA PHE A 423 -11.67 -12.95 28.01
C PHE A 423 -12.90 -12.40 28.71
N ASP A 424 -13.20 -11.11 28.48
CA ASP A 424 -14.32 -10.41 29.09
C ASP A 424 -14.99 -9.41 28.10
N ASP A 425 -16.04 -8.74 28.58
CA ASP A 425 -16.74 -7.68 27.84
C ASP A 425 -16.12 -6.29 28.10
N LYS A 426 -15.04 -6.20 28.92
CA LYS A 426 -14.33 -4.95 29.22
C LYS A 426 -13.24 -4.64 28.22
N GLY A 427 -12.91 -5.57 27.34
CA GLY A 427 -11.94 -5.39 26.27
C GLY A 427 -10.60 -6.12 26.49
N GLN A 428 -10.52 -7.03 27.49
CA GLN A 428 -9.38 -7.93 27.61
C GLN A 428 -9.39 -8.92 26.43
N ASN A 429 -8.33 -8.92 25.62
CA ASN A 429 -8.27 -9.76 24.44
C ASN A 429 -6.86 -10.28 24.15
N LEU A 430 -6.81 -11.41 23.46
CA LEU A 430 -5.61 -12.03 22.91
C LEU A 430 -5.84 -12.28 21.43
N SER A 431 -4.92 -11.78 20.58
CA SER A 431 -4.89 -12.07 19.15
C SER A 431 -3.61 -12.80 18.81
N VAL A 432 -3.71 -13.99 18.21
CA VAL A 432 -2.56 -14.76 17.72
C VAL A 432 -2.71 -14.97 16.22
N SER A 433 -1.64 -14.80 15.46
CA SER A 433 -1.68 -15.02 14.01
C SER A 433 -0.38 -15.62 13.49
N LEU A 434 -0.54 -16.45 12.46
CA LEU A 434 0.54 -17.03 11.66
C LEU A 434 0.29 -16.71 10.19
N SER A 435 1.31 -16.22 9.49
CA SER A 435 1.32 -15.98 8.05
C SER A 435 2.45 -16.75 7.40
N LEU A 436 2.14 -17.50 6.36
CA LEU A 436 3.09 -18.21 5.52
C LEU A 436 3.03 -17.63 4.12
N GLN A 437 4.16 -17.15 3.61
CA GLN A 437 4.22 -16.46 2.34
C GLN A 437 5.32 -17.05 1.46
N ARG A 438 5.05 -17.10 0.16
CA ARG A 438 6.04 -17.44 -0.86
C ARG A 438 5.83 -16.56 -2.08
N ASN A 439 6.90 -15.92 -2.53
CA ASN A 439 6.91 -15.13 -3.75
C ASN A 439 8.02 -15.64 -4.68
N ARG A 440 7.71 -15.83 -5.95
CA ARG A 440 8.65 -16.21 -6.99
C ARG A 440 8.58 -15.19 -8.11
N SER A 441 9.71 -14.63 -8.49
CA SER A 441 9.83 -13.67 -9.58
C SER A 441 10.86 -14.15 -10.59
N ASN A 442 10.52 -14.06 -11.88
CA ASN A 442 11.43 -14.28 -12.99
C ASN A 442 11.42 -13.02 -13.86
N ASN A 443 12.60 -12.52 -14.12
CA ASN A 443 12.82 -11.40 -15.03
C ASN A 443 13.85 -11.82 -16.08
N SER A 444 13.55 -11.61 -17.35
CA SER A 444 14.49 -11.86 -18.45
C SER A 444 14.43 -10.72 -19.45
N ALA A 445 15.56 -10.40 -20.05
CA ALA A 445 15.62 -9.44 -21.14
C ALA A 445 16.60 -9.93 -22.22
N ASN A 446 16.22 -9.69 -23.48
CA ASN A 446 17.08 -9.78 -24.66
C ASN A 446 17.31 -8.35 -25.14
N ILE A 447 18.56 -7.94 -25.19
CA ILE A 447 18.96 -6.56 -25.45
C ILE A 447 19.89 -6.57 -26.64
N LEU A 448 19.46 -5.97 -27.74
CA LEU A 448 20.31 -5.75 -28.93
C LEU A 448 20.75 -4.29 -28.91
N GLU A 449 22.05 -4.07 -28.89
CA GLU A 449 22.68 -2.76 -28.97
C GLU A 449 23.45 -2.66 -30.28
N THR A 450 23.09 -1.71 -31.11
CA THR A 450 23.78 -1.38 -32.39
C THR A 450 24.41 0.01 -32.27
N ASN A 451 25.57 0.21 -32.93
CA ASN A 451 26.27 1.48 -32.89
C ASN A 451 27.09 1.66 -34.17
N ASP A 452 27.11 2.89 -34.69
CA ASP A 452 27.79 3.24 -35.96
C ASP A 452 29.30 2.93 -35.98
N LEU A 453 29.92 2.83 -34.76
CA LEU A 453 31.38 2.70 -34.65
C LEU A 453 31.83 1.40 -33.93
N ARG A 454 30.88 0.59 -33.48
CA ARG A 454 31.16 -0.61 -32.69
C ARG A 454 30.37 -1.81 -33.24
N PRO A 455 30.86 -3.04 -33.09
CA PRO A 455 30.06 -4.23 -33.41
C PRO A 455 28.79 -4.28 -32.60
N ASP A 456 27.76 -4.88 -33.18
CA ASP A 456 26.50 -5.16 -32.48
C ASP A 456 26.74 -6.06 -31.30
N VAL A 457 26.07 -5.75 -30.19
CA VAL A 457 26.13 -6.50 -28.93
C VAL A 457 24.74 -7.07 -28.64
N LEU A 458 24.69 -8.37 -28.42
CA LEU A 458 23.50 -9.06 -27.91
C LEU A 458 23.74 -9.49 -26.48
N ASP A 459 22.97 -8.91 -25.55
CA ASP A 459 22.96 -9.28 -24.16
C ASP A 459 21.68 -10.05 -23.83
N ILE A 460 21.84 -11.14 -23.07
CA ILE A 460 20.73 -11.92 -22.51
C ILE A 460 20.87 -11.88 -20.99
N THR A 461 19.86 -11.35 -20.33
CA THR A 461 19.83 -11.32 -18.87
C THR A 461 18.69 -12.19 -18.35
N ARG A 462 18.91 -12.90 -17.25
CA ARG A 462 17.89 -13.66 -16.52
C ARG A 462 18.09 -13.49 -15.04
N ARG A 463 17.04 -13.16 -14.35
CA ARG A 463 17.04 -13.10 -12.89
C ARG A 463 15.90 -13.96 -12.37
N HIS A 464 16.23 -14.88 -11.49
CA HIS A 464 15.28 -15.67 -10.74
C HIS A 464 15.39 -15.32 -9.26
N SER A 465 14.28 -15.00 -8.60
CA SER A 465 14.25 -14.78 -7.17
C SER A 465 13.10 -15.51 -6.50
N VAL A 466 13.39 -16.07 -5.32
CA VAL A 466 12.40 -16.72 -4.47
C VAL A 466 12.49 -16.12 -3.08
N SER A 467 11.37 -15.67 -2.53
CA SER A 467 11.25 -15.29 -1.14
C SER A 467 10.29 -16.21 -0.42
N LYS A 468 10.66 -16.63 0.77
CA LYS A 468 9.81 -17.35 1.71
C LYS A 468 9.79 -16.57 3.01
N THR A 469 8.60 -16.29 3.53
CA THR A 469 8.44 -15.53 4.77
C THR A 469 7.48 -16.25 5.70
N ILE A 470 7.87 -16.37 6.95
CA ILE A 470 7.03 -16.86 8.05
C ILE A 470 6.89 -15.72 9.05
N ILE A 471 5.65 -15.35 9.40
CA ILE A 471 5.39 -14.31 10.40
C ILE A 471 4.48 -14.88 11.47
N GLY A 472 4.98 -14.94 12.70
CA GLY A 472 4.21 -15.25 13.91
C GLY A 472 3.99 -13.97 14.71
N LYS A 473 2.77 -13.73 15.19
CA LYS A 473 2.44 -12.55 16.01
C LYS A 473 1.46 -12.92 17.11
N ALA A 474 1.69 -12.41 18.32
CA ALA A 474 0.77 -12.49 19.44
C ALA A 474 0.65 -11.11 20.11
N ASP A 475 -0.57 -10.61 20.24
CA ASP A 475 -0.89 -9.33 20.89
C ASP A 475 -1.87 -9.59 22.04
N TYR A 476 -1.56 -9.09 23.21
CA TYR A 476 -2.43 -9.15 24.39
C TYR A 476 -2.78 -7.74 24.87
N GLU A 477 -4.05 -7.51 25.13
CA GLU A 477 -4.57 -6.25 25.62
C GLU A 477 -5.28 -6.47 26.97
N LEU A 478 -4.89 -5.70 27.98
CA LEU A 478 -5.44 -5.74 29.34
C LEU A 478 -5.99 -4.35 29.71
N PRO A 479 -7.30 -4.14 29.70
CA PRO A 479 -7.91 -2.95 30.31
C PRO A 479 -7.69 -2.93 31.81
N ILE A 480 -7.29 -1.77 32.33
CA ILE A 480 -7.06 -1.53 33.76
C ILE A 480 -8.01 -0.41 34.18
N GLY A 481 -9.13 -0.79 34.82
CA GLY A 481 -10.22 0.14 35.12
C GLY A 481 -10.90 0.65 33.84
N GLU A 482 -11.42 1.89 33.88
CA GLU A 482 -12.18 2.48 32.76
C GLU A 482 -11.29 3.28 31.78
N ASN A 483 -10.14 3.77 32.24
CA ASN A 483 -9.34 4.79 31.55
C ASN A 483 -7.93 4.33 31.20
N SER A 484 -7.54 3.12 31.56
CA SER A 484 -6.18 2.64 31.32
C SER A 484 -6.17 1.30 30.61
N LYS A 485 -5.10 1.05 29.84
CA LYS A 485 -4.90 -0.17 29.07
C LYS A 485 -3.42 -0.48 28.99
N LEU A 486 -3.07 -1.74 29.27
CA LEU A 486 -1.75 -2.30 29.02
C LEU A 486 -1.82 -3.19 27.78
N GLU A 487 -0.87 -3.02 26.87
CA GLU A 487 -0.72 -3.83 25.67
C GLU A 487 0.69 -4.42 25.65
N ALA A 488 0.80 -5.71 25.38
CA ALA A 488 2.06 -6.40 25.21
C ALA A 488 1.99 -7.33 24.02
N GLY A 489 3.10 -7.54 23.33
CA GLY A 489 3.11 -8.47 22.22
C GLY A 489 4.49 -8.93 21.81
N TYR A 490 4.47 -9.98 21.01
CA TYR A 490 5.63 -10.63 20.43
C TYR A 490 5.44 -10.84 18.93
N ARG A 491 6.52 -10.69 18.16
CA ARG A 491 6.55 -10.97 16.74
C ARG A 491 7.83 -11.66 16.35
N LEU A 492 7.70 -12.71 15.53
CA LEU A 492 8.78 -13.44 14.86
C LEU A 492 8.59 -13.33 13.36
N ASP A 493 9.62 -12.88 12.64
CA ASP A 493 9.68 -12.97 11.18
C ASP A 493 10.90 -13.82 10.79
N VAL A 494 10.72 -14.74 9.86
CA VAL A 494 11.80 -15.48 9.20
C VAL A 494 11.69 -15.22 7.71
N ASN A 495 12.68 -14.57 7.14
CA ASN A 495 12.75 -14.22 5.72
C ASN A 495 13.92 -14.97 5.07
N ASP A 496 13.63 -15.81 4.09
CA ASP A 496 14.63 -16.49 3.25
C ASP A 496 14.46 -16.01 1.81
N ASN A 497 15.46 -15.32 1.26
CA ASN A 497 15.47 -14.81 -0.10
C ASN A 497 16.65 -15.40 -0.87
N THR A 498 16.38 -15.97 -2.04
CA THR A 498 17.40 -16.48 -2.97
C THR A 498 17.33 -15.67 -4.25
N TYR A 499 18.47 -15.27 -4.76
CA TYR A 499 18.65 -14.55 -6.02
C TYR A 499 19.63 -15.30 -6.91
N ASP A 500 19.19 -15.67 -8.12
CA ASP A 500 20.01 -16.23 -9.18
C ASP A 500 20.04 -15.24 -10.34
N ASN A 501 21.22 -14.78 -10.70
CA ASN A 501 21.45 -13.84 -11.80
C ASN A 501 22.32 -14.52 -12.87
N PHE A 502 21.90 -14.36 -14.12
CA PHE A 502 22.61 -14.85 -15.27
C PHE A 502 22.69 -13.75 -16.34
N VAL A 503 23.88 -13.53 -16.87
CA VAL A 503 24.16 -12.61 -17.98
C VAL A 503 25.03 -13.34 -19.00
N SER A 504 24.60 -13.29 -20.26
CA SER A 504 25.40 -13.69 -21.42
C SER A 504 25.50 -12.50 -22.36
N SER A 505 26.67 -12.22 -22.87
CA SER A 505 26.93 -11.12 -23.79
C SER A 505 27.84 -11.56 -24.91
N THR A 506 27.61 -11.03 -26.11
CA THR A 506 28.53 -11.15 -27.25
C THR A 506 29.67 -10.15 -27.18
N SER A 507 29.62 -9.21 -26.21
CA SER A 507 30.71 -8.26 -25.97
C SER A 507 31.92 -8.94 -25.29
N ASN A 508 33.11 -8.41 -25.52
CA ASN A 508 34.34 -8.86 -24.86
C ASN A 508 34.50 -8.26 -23.44
N ASN A 509 33.41 -7.90 -22.78
CA ASN A 509 33.44 -7.32 -21.44
C ASN A 509 33.92 -8.36 -20.41
N LYS A 510 35.14 -8.18 -19.86
CA LYS A 510 35.77 -9.04 -18.88
C LYS A 510 34.98 -9.20 -17.56
N TYR A 511 34.05 -8.31 -17.29
CA TYR A 511 33.20 -8.35 -16.06
C TYR A 511 31.94 -9.22 -16.19
N ILE A 512 31.64 -9.79 -17.38
CA ILE A 512 30.45 -10.61 -17.56
C ILE A 512 30.39 -11.77 -16.54
N PRO A 513 31.48 -12.48 -16.18
CA PRO A 513 31.44 -13.53 -15.15
C PRO A 513 31.01 -13.04 -13.76
N ASP A 514 31.24 -11.78 -13.40
CA ASP A 514 30.83 -11.20 -12.12
C ASP A 514 29.30 -11.01 -12.03
N TYR A 515 28.63 -10.86 -13.17
CA TYR A 515 27.17 -10.73 -13.24
C TYR A 515 26.44 -12.07 -13.10
N ASN A 516 27.15 -13.21 -13.21
CA ASN A 516 26.64 -14.56 -13.02
C ASN A 516 26.84 -14.98 -11.57
N ASN A 517 25.81 -14.84 -10.75
CA ASN A 517 25.97 -15.01 -9.30
C ASN A 517 24.70 -15.60 -8.66
N ASN A 518 24.92 -16.18 -7.49
CA ASN A 518 23.88 -16.68 -6.61
C ASN A 518 24.03 -16.02 -5.23
N THR A 519 22.90 -15.63 -4.63
CA THR A 519 22.88 -15.05 -3.29
C THR A 519 21.75 -15.61 -2.48
N ASP A 520 22.07 -16.10 -1.28
CA ASP A 520 21.12 -16.43 -0.24
C ASP A 520 21.17 -15.38 0.87
N TYR A 521 20.02 -14.78 1.13
CA TYR A 521 19.81 -13.82 2.21
C TYR A 521 18.80 -14.41 3.19
N ARG A 522 19.22 -14.55 4.45
CA ARG A 522 18.33 -15.00 5.54
C ARG A 522 18.31 -13.98 6.66
N GLU A 523 17.13 -13.59 7.08
CA GLU A 523 16.90 -12.73 8.23
C GLU A 523 15.96 -13.41 9.22
N ILE A 524 16.37 -13.49 10.49
CA ILE A 524 15.54 -13.88 11.61
C ILE A 524 15.36 -12.65 12.49
N PHE A 525 14.12 -12.23 12.65
CA PHE A 525 13.75 -11.03 13.37
C PHE A 525 12.81 -11.37 14.52
N ASN A 526 13.16 -10.94 15.73
CA ASN A 526 12.33 -11.08 16.93
C ASN A 526 12.05 -9.70 17.49
N ALA A 527 10.83 -9.47 17.94
CA ALA A 527 10.45 -8.22 18.55
C ALA A 527 9.48 -8.40 19.71
N PHE A 528 9.75 -7.69 20.78
CA PHE A 528 8.90 -7.62 21.97
C PHE A 528 8.46 -6.18 22.17
N TYR A 529 7.21 -5.94 22.52
CA TYR A 529 6.77 -4.61 22.90
C TYR A 529 5.89 -4.63 24.14
N LEU A 530 5.97 -3.53 24.90
CA LEU A 530 5.11 -3.20 26.01
C LEU A 530 4.65 -1.75 25.86
N GLN A 531 3.36 -1.51 25.99
CA GLN A 531 2.76 -0.19 25.86
C GLN A 531 1.68 0.01 26.90
N PHE A 532 1.73 1.14 27.59
CA PHE A 532 0.72 1.55 28.55
C PHE A 532 0.05 2.83 28.10
N ARG A 533 -1.29 2.84 28.09
CA ARG A 533 -2.12 4.01 27.75
C ARG A 533 -3.04 4.30 28.91
N SER A 534 -3.18 5.59 29.26
CA SER A 534 -4.14 6.05 30.26
C SER A 534 -4.63 7.47 29.98
N LYS A 535 -5.76 7.83 30.59
CA LYS A 535 -6.33 9.18 30.54
C LYS A 535 -6.77 9.63 31.94
N ILE A 536 -6.27 10.80 32.36
CA ILE A 536 -6.57 11.45 33.64
C ILE A 536 -7.25 12.78 33.34
N GLY A 537 -8.55 12.86 33.53
CA GLY A 537 -9.35 14.01 33.14
C GLY A 537 -9.21 14.32 31.64
N ASN A 538 -8.68 15.49 31.29
CA ASN A 538 -8.44 15.91 29.93
C ASN A 538 -7.07 15.48 29.37
N PHE A 539 -6.18 14.95 30.21
CA PHE A 539 -4.82 14.57 29.81
C PHE A 539 -4.76 13.07 29.52
N GLY A 540 -4.43 12.73 28.27
CA GLY A 540 -4.18 11.36 27.84
C GLY A 540 -2.68 11.15 27.57
N TYR A 541 -2.17 9.96 27.90
CA TYR A 541 -0.79 9.60 27.63
C TYR A 541 -0.67 8.12 27.23
N GLN A 542 0.32 7.84 26.38
CA GLN A 542 0.70 6.50 25.97
C GLN A 542 2.21 6.41 25.94
N LEU A 543 2.75 5.47 26.71
CA LEU A 543 4.18 5.20 26.79
C LEU A 543 4.43 3.80 26.26
N GLY A 544 5.40 3.62 25.40
CA GLY A 544 5.72 2.33 24.81
C GLY A 544 7.22 2.12 24.64
N LEU A 545 7.63 0.88 24.78
CA LEU A 545 8.98 0.42 24.51
C LEU A 545 8.91 -0.85 23.66
N ARG A 546 9.75 -0.89 22.64
CA ARG A 546 9.90 -2.04 21.76
C ARG A 546 11.38 -2.42 21.68
N ASP A 547 11.67 -3.70 21.81
CA ASP A 547 12.99 -4.29 21.60
C ASP A 547 12.97 -5.14 20.33
N GLU A 548 13.94 -4.94 19.43
CA GLU A 548 14.05 -5.67 18.18
C GLU A 548 15.45 -6.28 18.02
N LEU A 549 15.48 -7.61 17.87
CA LEU A 549 16.68 -8.39 17.62
C LEU A 549 16.64 -8.93 16.19
N SER A 550 17.66 -8.64 15.39
CA SER A 550 17.80 -9.16 14.03
C SER A 550 19.11 -9.91 13.86
N ASN A 551 19.05 -11.08 13.24
CA ASN A 551 20.21 -11.79 12.72
C ASN A 551 20.06 -11.88 11.20
N VAL A 552 21.02 -11.31 10.47
CA VAL A 552 21.05 -11.28 9.00
C VAL A 552 22.26 -12.07 8.54
N LYS A 553 22.04 -13.09 7.71
CA LYS A 553 23.09 -13.88 7.06
C LYS A 553 23.01 -13.73 5.54
N ILE A 554 24.13 -13.43 4.89
CA ILE A 554 24.26 -13.24 3.45
C ILE A 554 25.36 -14.15 2.95
N ASN A 555 25.03 -15.08 2.05
CA ASN A 555 25.98 -15.92 1.32
C ASN A 555 25.93 -15.50 -0.15
N TYR A 556 27.04 -15.08 -0.68
CA TYR A 556 27.21 -14.67 -2.08
C TYR A 556 28.33 -15.46 -2.74
N ALA A 557 28.06 -15.95 -3.95
CA ALA A 557 29.02 -16.58 -4.81
C ALA A 557 28.79 -16.16 -6.26
N ASN A 558 29.86 -16.00 -7.04
CA ASN A 558 29.77 -15.73 -8.48
C ASN A 558 30.62 -16.70 -9.30
N GLN A 559 30.52 -16.62 -10.62
CA GLN A 559 31.27 -17.49 -11.55
C GLN A 559 32.70 -16.98 -11.85
N ASN A 560 33.06 -15.78 -11.43
CA ASN A 560 34.40 -15.26 -11.59
C ASN A 560 35.33 -15.87 -10.51
N PRO A 561 36.30 -16.73 -10.89
CA PRO A 561 37.18 -17.38 -9.90
C PRO A 561 38.10 -16.40 -9.14
N ASN A 562 38.20 -15.16 -9.65
CA ASN A 562 39.01 -14.11 -9.01
C ASN A 562 38.22 -13.29 -7.98
N THR A 563 36.88 -13.44 -7.93
CA THR A 563 36.03 -12.77 -6.96
C THR A 563 35.64 -13.73 -5.85
N PRO A 564 36.13 -13.50 -4.61
CA PRO A 564 35.89 -14.43 -3.51
C PRO A 564 34.41 -14.52 -3.15
N ALA A 565 33.97 -15.71 -2.76
CA ALA A 565 32.68 -15.89 -2.14
C ALA A 565 32.61 -15.13 -0.80
N ILE A 566 31.44 -14.61 -0.48
CA ILE A 566 31.20 -13.83 0.74
C ILE A 566 30.20 -14.57 1.63
N ASP A 567 30.58 -14.80 2.89
CA ASP A 567 29.71 -15.25 3.98
C ASP A 567 29.74 -14.17 5.07
N LYS A 568 28.66 -13.41 5.20
CA LYS A 568 28.55 -12.28 6.14
C LYS A 568 27.38 -12.46 7.07
N THR A 569 27.62 -12.32 8.38
CA THR A 569 26.58 -12.32 9.40
C THR A 569 26.58 -10.98 10.12
N LYS A 570 25.40 -10.38 10.27
CA LYS A 570 25.16 -9.14 11.01
C LYS A 570 24.12 -9.37 12.10
N ASN A 571 24.38 -8.87 13.30
CA ASN A 571 23.49 -8.95 14.44
C ASN A 571 23.15 -7.53 14.92
N TYR A 572 21.89 -7.28 15.14
CA TYR A 572 21.38 -6.00 15.64
C TYR A 572 20.48 -6.23 16.86
N ASN A 573 20.62 -5.39 17.86
CA ASN A 573 19.72 -5.32 19.02
C ASN A 573 19.46 -3.85 19.33
N ASN A 574 18.18 -3.44 19.25
CA ASN A 574 17.81 -2.03 19.29
C ASN A 574 16.53 -1.79 20.05
N LEU A 575 16.54 -0.77 20.93
CA LEU A 575 15.38 -0.30 21.68
C LEU A 575 14.73 0.91 20.99
N PHE A 576 13.40 0.87 20.91
CA PHE A 576 12.58 1.88 20.27
C PHE A 576 11.51 2.42 21.22
N PRO A 577 11.82 3.50 21.98
CA PRO A 577 10.84 4.17 22.82
C PRO A 577 9.83 4.96 21.98
N SER A 578 8.61 5.09 22.50
CA SER A 578 7.57 5.94 21.97
C SER A 578 6.75 6.61 23.07
N VAL A 579 6.41 7.88 22.86
CA VAL A 579 5.64 8.70 23.81
C VAL A 579 4.58 9.46 23.02
N PHE A 580 3.32 9.35 23.44
CA PHE A 580 2.21 10.10 22.88
C PHE A 580 1.46 10.77 24.04
N LEU A 581 1.31 12.07 23.95
CA LEU A 581 0.60 12.89 24.92
C LEU A 581 -0.53 13.61 24.21
N SER A 582 -1.67 13.72 24.87
CA SER A 582 -2.82 14.47 24.38
C SER A 582 -3.45 15.29 25.48
N TYR A 583 -3.92 16.49 25.15
CA TYR A 583 -4.68 17.33 26.07
C TYR A 583 -5.94 17.85 25.37
N ASP A 584 -7.11 17.47 25.91
CA ASP A 584 -8.40 17.94 25.42
C ASP A 584 -8.70 19.32 26.01
N ILE A 585 -8.43 20.39 25.23
CA ILE A 585 -8.78 21.78 25.63
C ILE A 585 -10.30 21.90 25.71
N SER A 586 -11.00 21.24 24.80
CA SER A 586 -12.46 21.12 24.78
C SER A 586 -12.88 19.85 24.03
N LYS A 587 -14.18 19.53 24.00
CA LYS A 587 -14.72 18.38 23.22
C LYS A 587 -14.32 18.40 21.73
N ASN A 588 -13.91 19.55 21.22
CA ASN A 588 -13.66 19.76 19.79
C ASN A 588 -12.23 20.24 19.47
N ASN A 589 -11.40 20.42 20.50
CA ASN A 589 -10.02 20.89 20.35
C ASN A 589 -9.09 20.04 21.20
N GLN A 590 -8.02 19.53 20.59
CA GLN A 590 -7.04 18.67 21.24
C GLN A 590 -5.63 19.05 20.80
N ILE A 591 -4.69 19.13 21.75
CA ILE A 591 -3.25 19.20 21.47
C ILE A 591 -2.68 17.78 21.55
N LEU A 592 -1.76 17.46 20.65
CA LEU A 592 -1.01 16.21 20.60
C LEU A 592 0.48 16.50 20.62
N VAL A 593 1.25 15.74 21.41
CA VAL A 593 2.71 15.80 21.41
C VAL A 593 3.23 14.37 21.33
N ASN A 594 4.00 14.05 20.28
CA ASN A 594 4.43 12.71 20.01
C ASN A 594 5.95 12.65 19.82
N TYR A 595 6.56 11.60 20.32
CA TYR A 595 7.94 11.21 20.05
C TYR A 595 8.02 9.73 19.73
N SER A 596 8.81 9.34 18.73
CA SER A 596 9.24 7.96 18.54
C SER A 596 10.62 7.88 17.92
N ARG A 597 11.38 6.86 18.30
CA ARG A 597 12.59 6.40 17.62
C ARG A 597 12.26 5.28 16.66
N ARG A 598 12.86 5.32 15.47
CA ARG A 598 12.60 4.41 14.36
C ARG A 598 13.89 3.93 13.71
N ILE A 599 13.82 2.88 12.90
CA ILE A 599 14.94 2.31 12.16
C ILE A 599 14.60 2.18 10.67
N ASP A 600 15.58 2.46 9.82
CA ASP A 600 15.57 2.09 8.40
C ASP A 600 16.56 0.97 8.18
N ARG A 601 16.04 -0.26 7.98
CA ARG A 601 16.86 -1.41 7.64
C ARG A 601 17.13 -1.41 6.14
N PRO A 602 18.38 -1.62 5.72
CA PRO A 602 18.68 -1.80 4.31
C PRO A 602 17.84 -2.95 3.74
N ARG A 603 17.29 -2.74 2.57
CA ARG A 603 16.58 -3.82 1.84
C ARG A 603 17.59 -4.89 1.42
N SER A 604 17.19 -6.17 1.40
CA SER A 604 18.04 -7.28 0.96
C SER A 604 18.69 -7.01 -0.39
N PHE A 605 17.94 -6.46 -1.34
CA PHE A 605 18.44 -6.07 -2.67
C PHE A 605 19.60 -5.05 -2.62
N PHE A 606 19.60 -4.11 -1.67
CA PHE A 606 20.66 -3.12 -1.53
C PHE A 606 21.92 -3.70 -0.88
N MET A 607 21.79 -4.80 -0.15
CA MET A 607 22.93 -5.46 0.52
C MET A 607 23.60 -6.53 -0.33
N VAL A 608 22.91 -7.01 -1.37
CA VAL A 608 23.46 -8.07 -2.22
C VAL A 608 24.44 -7.46 -3.21
N PRO A 609 25.73 -7.84 -3.15
CA PRO A 609 26.80 -7.19 -3.90
C PRO A 609 26.87 -7.67 -5.36
N PHE A 610 25.74 -7.78 -6.04
CA PHE A 610 25.73 -8.11 -7.46
C PHE A 610 25.39 -6.88 -8.30
N PRO A 611 26.12 -6.62 -9.37
CA PRO A 611 25.74 -5.59 -10.32
C PRO A 611 24.50 -6.03 -11.10
N ASN A 612 23.51 -5.13 -11.21
CA ASN A 612 22.37 -5.36 -12.09
C ASN A 612 22.69 -4.85 -13.50
N TYR A 613 22.81 -5.77 -14.43
CA TYR A 613 23.17 -5.50 -15.83
C TYR A 613 21.95 -5.22 -16.73
N SER A 614 20.81 -4.81 -16.19
CA SER A 614 19.65 -4.45 -17.00
C SER A 614 19.90 -3.25 -17.94
N ASN A 615 20.89 -2.43 -17.61
CA ASN A 615 21.36 -1.32 -18.43
C ASN A 615 22.88 -1.27 -18.39
N SER A 616 23.55 -1.54 -19.54
CA SER A 616 25.02 -1.54 -19.68
C SER A 616 25.67 -0.19 -19.35
N GLN A 617 24.93 0.91 -19.44
CA GLN A 617 25.42 2.26 -19.18
C GLN A 617 25.05 2.79 -17.78
N ASN A 618 24.12 2.13 -17.06
CA ASN A 618 23.73 2.51 -15.70
C ASN A 618 23.62 1.24 -14.83
N ILE A 619 24.72 0.88 -14.20
CA ILE A 619 24.86 -0.35 -13.42
C ILE A 619 24.53 -0.05 -11.95
N PHE A 620 23.62 -0.83 -11.38
CA PHE A 620 23.36 -0.79 -9.95
C PHE A 620 24.20 -1.86 -9.25
N GLU A 621 24.96 -1.50 -8.21
CA GLU A 621 25.76 -2.36 -7.38
C GLU A 621 25.28 -2.29 -5.93
N GLY A 622 24.94 -3.44 -5.31
CA GLY A 622 24.59 -3.47 -3.89
C GLY A 622 25.81 -3.30 -2.98
N ASN A 623 25.56 -3.07 -1.70
CA ASN A 623 26.59 -2.87 -0.69
C ASN A 623 26.33 -3.72 0.56
N ILE A 624 27.08 -4.80 0.73
CA ILE A 624 26.94 -5.73 1.85
C ILE A 624 27.25 -5.07 3.22
N ASP A 625 27.99 -3.96 3.23
CA ASP A 625 28.40 -3.26 4.44
C ASP A 625 27.37 -2.24 4.94
N LEU A 626 26.25 -2.07 4.21
CA LEU A 626 25.18 -1.19 4.67
C LEU A 626 24.72 -1.56 6.08
N ASN A 627 24.54 -0.52 6.89
CA ASN A 627 24.00 -0.59 8.24
C ASN A 627 22.63 0.10 8.30
N PRO A 628 21.81 -0.21 9.30
CA PRO A 628 20.55 0.52 9.52
C PRO A 628 20.80 2.00 9.83
N SER A 629 19.87 2.84 9.34
CA SER A 629 19.77 4.25 9.74
C SER A 629 18.77 4.39 10.88
N TYR A 630 18.97 5.36 11.78
CA TYR A 630 18.06 5.64 12.89
C TYR A 630 17.42 6.99 12.72
N VAL A 631 16.14 7.11 13.13
CA VAL A 631 15.38 8.34 13.01
C VAL A 631 14.64 8.65 14.30
N ASP A 632 14.87 9.82 14.85
CA ASP A 632 14.12 10.39 15.95
C ASP A 632 13.10 11.40 15.40
N SER A 633 11.81 11.20 15.72
CA SER A 633 10.68 12.01 15.24
C SER A 633 9.95 12.68 16.39
N TYR A 634 9.79 14.00 16.31
CA TYR A 634 9.06 14.84 17.27
C TYR A 634 7.91 15.54 16.55
N GLU A 635 6.73 15.54 17.14
CA GLU A 635 5.54 16.15 16.56
C GLU A 635 4.74 16.91 17.60
N VAL A 636 4.20 18.08 17.21
CA VAL A 636 3.20 18.84 17.97
C VAL A 636 2.03 19.11 17.04
N GLY A 637 0.89 18.50 17.33
CA GLY A 637 -0.33 18.60 16.54
C GLY A 637 -1.44 19.33 17.29
N TYR A 638 -2.32 19.98 16.54
CA TYR A 638 -3.53 20.60 17.07
C TYR A 638 -4.74 20.17 16.23
N ASN A 639 -5.67 19.45 16.84
CA ASN A 639 -6.90 19.00 16.19
C ASN A 639 -8.04 19.99 16.48
N ILE A 640 -8.64 20.50 15.44
CA ILE A 640 -9.87 21.31 15.51
C ILE A 640 -10.95 20.58 14.73
N THR A 641 -12.00 20.18 15.41
CA THR A 641 -13.16 19.53 14.77
C THR A 641 -14.41 20.37 15.00
N ARG A 642 -15.06 20.74 13.91
CA ARG A 642 -16.35 21.46 13.93
C ARG A 642 -17.33 20.72 13.00
N LYS A 643 -18.60 21.05 13.10
CA LYS A 643 -19.66 20.43 12.29
C LYS A 643 -19.36 20.46 10.79
N LYS A 644 -18.82 21.58 10.27
CA LYS A 644 -18.56 21.80 8.84
C LYS A 644 -17.08 21.71 8.46
N PHE A 645 -16.14 21.71 9.41
CA PHE A 645 -14.72 21.62 9.09
C PHE A 645 -13.92 20.86 10.13
N THR A 646 -12.85 20.25 9.68
CA THR A 646 -11.79 19.68 10.52
C THR A 646 -10.46 20.23 10.01
N ILE A 647 -9.60 20.71 10.90
CA ILE A 647 -8.25 21.18 10.57
C ILE A 647 -7.28 20.54 11.56
N ASN A 648 -6.18 20.00 11.03
CA ASN A 648 -5.14 19.35 11.80
C ASN A 648 -3.75 19.86 11.38
N PRO A 649 -3.28 21.02 11.87
CA PRO A 649 -1.88 21.42 11.76
C PRO A 649 -1.00 20.58 12.68
N THR A 650 0.13 20.12 12.16
CA THR A 650 1.15 19.36 12.88
C THR A 650 2.53 19.92 12.55
N LEU A 651 3.20 20.51 13.53
CA LEU A 651 4.61 20.84 13.44
C LEU A 651 5.42 19.57 13.69
N TYR A 652 6.47 19.34 12.92
CA TYR A 652 7.32 18.17 13.09
C TYR A 652 8.80 18.51 12.91
N TYR A 653 9.62 17.76 13.62
CA TYR A 653 11.06 17.68 13.43
C TYR A 653 11.48 16.22 13.37
N ARG A 654 12.32 15.88 12.41
CA ARG A 654 12.84 14.55 12.18
C ARG A 654 14.35 14.61 11.95
N HIS A 655 15.09 13.82 12.70
CA HIS A 655 16.54 13.71 12.63
C HIS A 655 16.92 12.27 12.26
N ALA A 656 17.54 12.07 11.10
CA ALA A 656 18.05 10.79 10.64
C ALA A 656 19.57 10.78 10.73
N THR A 657 20.13 9.69 11.27
CA THR A 657 21.58 9.45 11.34
C THR A 657 21.96 8.27 10.45
N ASP A 658 23.16 8.29 9.86
CA ASP A 658 23.66 7.27 8.94
C ASP A 658 22.69 6.98 7.79
N ASP A 659 22.12 8.06 7.22
CA ASP A 659 21.11 7.95 6.19
C ASP A 659 21.65 7.28 4.92
N THR A 660 20.83 6.42 4.30
CA THR A 660 21.22 5.73 3.07
C THR A 660 21.17 6.68 1.88
N LYS A 661 22.30 6.92 1.24
CA LYS A 661 22.43 7.73 0.02
C LYS A 661 22.76 6.86 -1.18
N MET A 662 22.33 7.26 -2.37
CA MET A 662 22.71 6.63 -3.63
C MET A 662 23.90 7.38 -4.23
N LEU A 663 25.10 6.80 -4.13
CA LEU A 663 26.27 7.29 -4.80
C LEU A 663 26.20 6.92 -6.28
N VAL A 664 26.16 7.93 -7.16
CA VAL A 664 26.21 7.76 -8.62
C VAL A 664 27.55 8.27 -9.12
N TYR A 665 28.35 7.40 -9.65
CA TYR A 665 29.74 7.73 -10.03
C TYR A 665 30.16 7.01 -11.31
N ARG A 666 31.21 7.49 -11.92
CA ARG A 666 31.90 6.86 -13.05
C ARG A 666 33.25 6.30 -12.56
N PRO A 667 33.43 4.98 -12.53
CA PRO A 667 34.72 4.39 -12.14
C PRO A 667 35.80 4.58 -13.19
N ASP A 668 35.43 4.86 -14.44
CA ASP A 668 36.33 5.11 -15.55
C ASP A 668 35.76 6.29 -16.39
N GLU A 669 36.45 7.41 -16.38
CA GLU A 669 36.03 8.63 -17.07
C GLU A 669 36.16 8.57 -18.61
N SER A 670 36.88 7.57 -19.14
CA SER A 670 36.93 7.30 -20.58
C SER A 670 35.63 6.60 -21.09
N MET A 671 34.79 6.11 -20.15
CA MET A 671 33.54 5.42 -20.47
C MET A 671 32.33 6.25 -20.08
N SER A 672 31.24 6.13 -20.83
CA SER A 672 29.91 6.71 -20.50
C SER A 672 29.09 5.77 -19.60
N VAL A 673 29.72 5.04 -18.68
CA VAL A 673 29.09 4.06 -17.79
C VAL A 673 29.03 4.62 -16.38
N PHE A 674 27.82 4.62 -15.81
CA PHE A 674 27.55 5.08 -14.46
C PHE A 674 27.28 3.88 -13.54
N TYR A 675 27.83 3.92 -12.34
CA TYR A 675 27.55 3.00 -11.25
C TYR A 675 26.70 3.71 -10.19
N THR A 676 25.70 3.02 -9.69
CA THR A 676 24.88 3.47 -8.55
C THR A 676 25.05 2.50 -7.40
N LYS A 677 25.54 2.98 -6.24
CA LYS A 677 25.81 2.19 -5.05
C LYS A 677 25.15 2.82 -3.83
N PRO A 678 24.36 2.08 -3.04
CA PRO A 678 23.84 2.58 -1.78
C PRO A 678 24.96 2.61 -0.73
N ILE A 679 25.05 3.71 0.01
CA ILE A 679 26.04 3.92 1.09
C ILE A 679 25.36 4.57 2.30
N ASN A 680 25.85 4.29 3.51
CA ASN A 680 25.47 5.07 4.69
C ASN A 680 26.31 6.35 4.74
N LEU A 681 25.66 7.50 4.78
CA LEU A 681 26.37 8.77 4.75
C LEU A 681 25.57 9.91 5.41
N GLY A 682 26.17 10.53 6.43
CA GLY A 682 25.71 11.77 7.02
C GLY A 682 24.35 11.74 7.68
N ASN A 683 23.80 12.89 7.90
CA ASN A 683 22.51 13.10 8.56
C ASN A 683 21.52 13.74 7.61
N ASP A 684 20.22 13.52 7.87
CA ASP A 684 19.12 14.19 7.19
C ASP A 684 18.16 14.78 8.25
N ASP A 685 18.09 16.11 8.29
CA ASP A 685 17.20 16.85 9.16
C ASP A 685 16.01 17.38 8.36
N ARG A 686 14.80 17.19 8.85
CA ARG A 686 13.57 17.72 8.26
C ARG A 686 12.68 18.32 9.32
N TYR A 687 12.18 19.51 9.08
CA TYR A 687 11.29 20.25 9.98
C TYR A 687 10.23 20.96 9.17
N GLY A 688 9.00 20.95 9.64
CA GLY A 688 7.93 21.53 8.83
C GLY A 688 6.57 21.59 9.49
N LEU A 689 5.60 22.03 8.70
CA LEU A 689 4.18 22.09 9.02
C LEU A 689 3.41 21.20 8.06
N ASP A 690 2.79 20.14 8.57
CA ASP A 690 1.83 19.27 7.86
C ASP A 690 0.41 19.72 8.25
N LEU A 691 -0.31 20.36 7.33
CA LEU A 691 -1.67 20.83 7.50
C LEU A 691 -2.63 19.96 6.71
N ASN A 692 -3.57 19.33 7.38
CA ASN A 692 -4.64 18.57 6.74
C ASN A 692 -5.98 19.19 7.13
N PHE A 693 -6.88 19.31 6.16
CA PHE A 693 -8.20 19.88 6.40
C PHE A 693 -9.30 19.24 5.57
N THR A 694 -10.51 19.27 6.12
CA THR A 694 -11.76 18.99 5.39
C THR A 694 -12.73 20.13 5.67
N TYR A 695 -13.44 20.58 4.63
CA TYR A 695 -14.41 21.68 4.74
C TYR A 695 -15.64 21.39 3.90
N ASP A 696 -16.79 21.29 4.55
CA ASP A 696 -18.09 21.03 3.94
C ASP A 696 -18.99 22.28 4.08
N PRO A 697 -18.73 23.39 3.34
CA PRO A 697 -19.46 24.66 3.51
C PRO A 697 -20.95 24.52 3.20
N PHE A 698 -21.26 23.72 2.18
CA PHE A 698 -22.60 23.48 1.67
C PHE A 698 -22.83 22.00 1.46
N ALA A 699 -24.09 21.56 1.43
CA ALA A 699 -24.45 20.14 1.19
C ALA A 699 -23.97 19.63 -0.17
N TRP A 700 -23.79 20.50 -1.16
CA TRP A 700 -23.35 20.19 -2.51
C TRP A 700 -21.84 20.34 -2.73
N LEU A 701 -21.09 20.94 -1.79
CA LEU A 701 -19.66 21.22 -1.94
C LEU A 701 -18.88 20.63 -0.77
N LYS A 702 -17.88 19.80 -1.09
CA LYS A 702 -16.93 19.23 -0.15
C LYS A 702 -15.53 19.50 -0.63
N ILE A 703 -14.68 20.04 0.25
CA ILE A 703 -13.28 20.37 -0.01
C ILE A 703 -12.41 19.60 0.98
N MET A 704 -11.40 18.93 0.50
CA MET A 704 -10.39 18.26 1.30
C MET A 704 -9.01 18.66 0.79
N GLY A 705 -8.10 18.99 1.68
CA GLY A 705 -6.76 19.40 1.30
C GLY A 705 -5.69 18.96 2.28
N SER A 706 -4.47 18.91 1.77
CA SER A 706 -3.25 18.78 2.56
C SER A 706 -2.18 19.73 2.05
N LEU A 707 -1.41 20.30 2.96
CA LEU A 707 -0.29 21.18 2.68
C LEU A 707 0.85 20.80 3.63
N ASP A 708 1.96 20.33 3.07
CA ASP A 708 3.20 20.02 3.79
C ASP A 708 4.28 21.02 3.34
N MET A 709 4.70 21.89 4.23
CA MET A 709 5.75 22.88 4.03
C MET A 709 6.92 22.50 4.91
N PHE A 710 8.06 22.20 4.32
CA PHE A 710 9.21 21.71 5.09
C PHE A 710 10.54 22.28 4.65
N GLY A 711 11.38 22.55 5.65
CA GLY A 711 12.81 22.75 5.49
C GLY A 711 13.53 21.41 5.58
N TYR A 712 14.64 21.29 4.87
CA TYR A 712 15.52 20.11 4.94
C TYR A 712 16.98 20.55 4.97
N LYS A 713 17.82 19.71 5.62
CA LYS A 713 19.28 19.86 5.65
C LYS A 713 19.90 18.47 5.59
N THR A 714 20.68 18.21 4.55
CA THR A 714 21.43 16.98 4.39
C THR A 714 22.92 17.22 4.51
N THR A 715 23.69 16.24 4.99
CA THR A 715 25.14 16.33 5.16
C THR A 715 25.82 15.08 4.59
N GLY A 716 27.11 15.20 4.31
CA GLY A 716 27.99 14.10 3.91
C GLY A 716 28.66 14.36 2.58
N ILE A 717 29.89 13.85 2.46
CA ILE A 717 30.68 13.78 1.21
C ILE A 717 31.12 12.33 1.07
N ALA A 718 30.75 11.70 -0.06
CA ALA A 718 31.22 10.38 -0.42
C ALA A 718 32.48 10.48 -1.27
N TYR A 719 33.40 9.56 -1.04
CA TYR A 719 34.60 9.39 -1.85
C TYR A 719 34.54 8.05 -2.58
N TYR A 720 35.04 8.00 -3.80
CA TYR A 720 35.10 6.79 -4.62
C TYR A 720 36.35 6.74 -5.47
N ASP A 721 36.83 5.54 -5.76
CA ASP A 721 37.94 5.33 -6.66
C ASP A 721 37.47 5.49 -8.11
N ALA A 722 38.22 6.23 -8.88
CA ALA A 722 38.01 6.44 -10.30
C ALA A 722 39.33 6.41 -11.07
N THR A 723 39.21 6.19 -12.37
CA THR A 723 40.31 6.31 -13.32
C THR A 723 40.01 7.46 -14.26
N ASP A 724 40.91 8.37 -14.46
CA ASP A 724 40.72 9.48 -15.39
C ASP A 724 40.81 9.00 -16.86
N VAL A 725 40.56 9.91 -17.79
CA VAL A 725 40.60 9.62 -19.24
C VAL A 725 41.96 9.15 -19.72
N ASN A 726 43.00 9.36 -18.95
CA ASN A 726 44.39 8.97 -19.24
C ASN A 726 44.80 7.66 -18.56
N GLY A 727 43.87 6.97 -17.88
CA GLY A 727 44.16 5.73 -17.18
C GLY A 727 44.78 5.92 -15.78
N VAL A 728 44.89 7.17 -15.27
CA VAL A 728 45.48 7.47 -13.96
C VAL A 728 44.44 7.30 -12.85
N LYS A 729 44.76 6.52 -11.82
CA LYS A 729 43.89 6.35 -10.65
C LYS A 729 43.79 7.66 -9.87
N LYS A 730 42.59 8.02 -9.49
CA LYS A 730 42.26 9.18 -8.67
C LYS A 730 41.14 8.88 -7.70
N THR A 731 40.98 9.70 -6.68
CA THR A 731 39.81 9.69 -5.79
C THR A 731 38.83 10.77 -6.25
N GLY A 732 37.64 10.33 -6.67
CA GLY A 732 36.50 11.21 -6.92
C GLY A 732 35.71 11.50 -5.65
N SER A 733 34.88 12.52 -5.66
CA SER A 733 33.98 12.83 -4.56
C SER A 733 32.62 13.30 -5.04
N MET A 734 31.58 12.95 -4.28
CA MET A 734 30.24 13.44 -4.47
C MET A 734 29.73 14.12 -3.19
N ASP A 735 29.38 15.39 -3.29
CA ASP A 735 28.87 16.15 -2.16
C ASP A 735 27.34 16.01 -2.07
N PHE A 736 26.84 15.48 -0.96
CA PHE A 736 25.42 15.33 -0.66
C PHE A 736 24.86 16.47 0.22
N LYS A 737 25.72 17.44 0.60
CA LYS A 737 25.24 18.58 1.37
C LYS A 737 24.15 19.33 0.63
N GLY A 738 23.14 19.74 1.37
CA GLY A 738 22.07 20.51 0.80
C GLY A 738 21.15 21.00 1.88
N SER A 739 20.58 22.17 1.65
CA SER A 739 19.54 22.72 2.51
C SER A 739 18.56 23.51 1.65
N GLY A 740 17.33 23.57 2.06
CA GLY A 740 16.32 24.28 1.32
C GLY A 740 14.95 24.17 1.98
N PHE A 741 13.99 24.71 1.25
CA PHE A 741 12.58 24.65 1.59
C PHE A 741 11.81 24.07 0.41
N SER A 742 10.84 23.21 0.68
CA SER A 742 9.96 22.64 -0.34
C SER A 742 8.53 22.56 0.17
N THR A 743 7.58 22.51 -0.75
CA THR A 743 6.15 22.48 -0.44
C THR A 743 5.49 21.33 -1.20
N ARG A 744 4.56 20.66 -0.57
CA ARG A 744 3.65 19.70 -1.21
C ARG A 744 2.23 20.10 -0.89
N ALA A 745 1.40 20.21 -1.91
CA ALA A 745 0.02 20.59 -1.74
C ALA A 745 -0.89 19.63 -2.52
N ARG A 746 -2.07 19.40 -1.95
CA ARG A 746 -3.14 18.66 -2.61
C ARG A 746 -4.47 19.32 -2.27
N LEU A 747 -5.32 19.43 -3.26
CA LEU A 747 -6.68 19.91 -3.10
C LEU A 747 -7.63 18.98 -3.85
N ASN A 748 -8.64 18.49 -3.16
CA ASN A 748 -9.68 17.64 -3.70
C ASN A 748 -11.03 18.33 -3.45
N THR A 749 -11.74 18.67 -4.51
CA THR A 749 -13.02 19.37 -4.45
C THR A 749 -14.09 18.52 -5.10
N THR A 750 -15.13 18.15 -4.34
CA THR A 750 -16.27 17.35 -4.82
C THR A 750 -17.52 18.20 -4.85
N PHE A 751 -18.15 18.24 -6.01
CA PHE A 751 -19.44 18.88 -6.27
C PHE A 751 -20.52 17.82 -6.40
N LYS A 752 -21.51 17.84 -5.52
CA LYS A 752 -22.73 17.00 -5.62
C LYS A 752 -23.79 17.81 -6.39
N LEU A 753 -23.87 17.57 -7.70
CA LEU A 753 -24.79 18.32 -8.58
C LEU A 753 -26.24 17.94 -8.35
N ASP A 754 -26.47 16.66 -8.05
CA ASP A 754 -27.78 16.13 -7.59
C ASP A 754 -27.58 14.93 -6.65
N LYS A 755 -28.67 14.23 -6.25
CA LYS A 755 -28.61 13.04 -5.38
C LYS A 755 -27.86 11.87 -5.99
N THR A 756 -27.63 11.89 -7.31
CA THR A 756 -27.04 10.76 -8.07
C THR A 756 -25.79 11.14 -8.83
N LEU A 757 -25.57 12.42 -9.15
CA LEU A 757 -24.45 12.91 -9.94
C LEU A 757 -23.49 13.72 -9.07
N SER A 758 -22.23 13.29 -9.06
CA SER A 758 -21.13 14.00 -8.39
C SER A 758 -19.99 14.19 -9.37
N VAL A 759 -19.30 15.32 -9.25
CA VAL A 759 -18.10 15.69 -10.02
C VAL A 759 -17.00 16.02 -9.04
N GLN A 760 -15.78 15.63 -9.36
CA GLN A 760 -14.59 15.84 -8.52
C GLN A 760 -13.45 16.44 -9.34
N LEU A 761 -12.80 17.46 -8.80
CA LEU A 761 -11.54 18.01 -9.28
C LEU A 761 -10.47 17.76 -8.23
N GLN A 762 -9.33 17.27 -8.66
CA GLN A 762 -8.19 17.01 -7.80
C GLN A 762 -6.92 17.58 -8.39
N GLY A 763 -6.30 18.52 -7.67
CA GLY A 763 -4.99 19.08 -7.99
C GLY A 763 -3.94 18.61 -7.01
N PHE A 764 -2.72 18.38 -7.49
CA PHE A 764 -1.56 18.21 -6.63
C PHE A 764 -0.38 19.03 -7.14
N TYR A 765 0.46 19.45 -6.22
CA TYR A 765 1.72 20.17 -6.46
C TYR A 765 2.80 19.59 -5.56
N ARG A 766 3.98 19.39 -6.12
CA ARG A 766 5.20 19.02 -5.41
C ARG A 766 6.29 20.02 -5.80
N GLY A 767 6.76 20.77 -4.83
CA GLY A 767 7.80 21.78 -5.01
C GLY A 767 9.17 21.20 -5.32
N ALA A 768 9.99 21.98 -5.93
CA ALA A 768 11.39 21.67 -6.22
C ALA A 768 12.19 21.38 -4.95
N GLN A 769 13.27 20.58 -5.10
CA GLN A 769 14.26 20.32 -4.04
C GLN A 769 15.68 20.46 -4.62
N LYS A 770 16.59 21.01 -3.84
CA LYS A 770 17.97 21.28 -4.25
C LYS A 770 18.98 20.69 -3.25
N SER A 771 20.04 20.09 -3.77
CA SER A 771 21.21 19.70 -3.02
C SER A 771 22.47 20.11 -3.79
N ALA A 772 23.67 19.91 -3.23
CA ALA A 772 24.91 20.23 -3.93
C ALA A 772 25.07 19.43 -5.24
N ASN A 773 24.58 18.17 -5.22
CA ASN A 773 24.72 17.25 -6.35
C ASN A 773 23.46 17.09 -7.22
N GLN A 774 22.32 17.69 -6.82
CA GLN A 774 21.06 17.44 -7.51
C GLN A 774 20.04 18.58 -7.32
N ASN A 775 19.36 18.97 -8.41
CA ASN A 775 18.16 19.81 -8.37
C ASN A 775 16.99 19.06 -9.02
N THR A 776 15.96 18.77 -8.25
CA THR A 776 14.70 18.24 -8.76
C THR A 776 13.72 19.38 -8.98
N GLN A 777 13.12 19.49 -10.16
CA GLN A 777 12.12 20.50 -10.47
C GLN A 777 10.78 20.18 -9.82
N ASP A 778 9.90 21.17 -9.79
CA ASP A 778 8.53 21.01 -9.34
C ASP A 778 7.70 20.15 -10.31
N MET A 779 6.63 19.55 -9.78
CA MET A 779 5.70 18.72 -10.52
C MET A 779 4.27 19.01 -10.07
N TYR A 780 3.35 19.07 -11.02
CA TYR A 780 1.93 19.27 -10.73
C TYR A 780 1.05 18.53 -11.72
N ALA A 781 -0.18 18.21 -11.31
CA ALA A 781 -1.20 17.71 -12.22
C ALA A 781 -2.61 18.01 -11.70
N LEU A 782 -3.57 18.05 -12.62
CA LEU A 782 -4.99 18.16 -12.37
C LEU A 782 -5.72 16.94 -12.91
N ASN A 783 -6.55 16.31 -12.08
CA ASN A 783 -7.40 15.18 -12.42
C ASN A 783 -8.88 15.58 -12.33
N PHE A 784 -9.72 14.90 -13.12
CA PHE A 784 -11.16 15.08 -13.15
C PHE A 784 -11.86 13.73 -12.98
N GLY A 785 -12.94 13.70 -12.23
CA GLY A 785 -13.81 12.54 -12.09
C GLY A 785 -15.29 12.93 -12.09
N ALA A 786 -16.13 12.14 -12.74
CA ALA A 786 -17.58 12.25 -12.68
C ALA A 786 -18.19 10.89 -12.34
N SER A 787 -19.21 10.85 -11.50
CA SER A 787 -19.85 9.61 -11.07
C SER A 787 -21.35 9.77 -11.02
N LYS A 788 -22.08 8.89 -11.72
CA LYS A 788 -23.56 8.82 -11.75
C LYS A 788 -24.03 7.52 -11.13
N THR A 789 -24.85 7.63 -10.11
CA THR A 789 -25.57 6.49 -9.52
C THR A 789 -26.76 6.14 -10.38
N ILE A 790 -26.92 4.86 -10.70
CA ILE A 790 -27.97 4.29 -11.55
C ILE A 790 -28.64 3.12 -10.83
N TRP A 791 -29.72 2.55 -11.42
CA TRP A 791 -30.42 1.37 -10.90
C TRP A 791 -30.84 1.52 -9.42
N LYS A 792 -31.44 2.65 -9.05
CA LYS A 792 -31.95 2.97 -7.69
C LYS A 792 -30.86 2.81 -6.59
N GLY A 793 -29.57 2.97 -6.95
CA GLY A 793 -28.43 2.88 -6.02
C GLY A 793 -27.57 1.62 -6.17
N ASP A 794 -28.00 0.59 -6.88
CA ASP A 794 -27.24 -0.64 -7.06
C ASP A 794 -26.17 -0.54 -8.14
N GLY A 795 -26.29 0.43 -9.03
CA GLY A 795 -25.30 0.69 -10.08
C GLY A 795 -24.60 2.05 -9.93
N THR A 796 -23.36 2.13 -10.45
CA THR A 796 -22.64 3.39 -10.57
C THR A 796 -21.82 3.37 -11.85
N ILE A 797 -21.94 4.41 -12.67
CA ILE A 797 -21.01 4.69 -13.78
C ILE A 797 -20.08 5.79 -13.33
N SER A 798 -18.77 5.61 -13.55
CA SER A 798 -17.76 6.63 -13.26
C SER A 798 -16.90 6.87 -14.48
N PHE A 799 -16.61 8.14 -14.76
CA PHE A 799 -15.70 8.59 -15.81
C PHE A 799 -14.55 9.37 -15.16
N ASN A 800 -13.31 9.08 -15.54
CA ASN A 800 -12.13 9.70 -14.96
C ASN A 800 -11.15 10.15 -16.05
N ILE A 801 -10.51 11.29 -15.82
CA ILE A 801 -9.39 11.81 -16.59
C ILE A 801 -8.24 12.03 -15.59
N GLN A 802 -7.14 11.35 -15.79
CA GLN A 802 -5.92 11.60 -15.02
C GLN A 802 -4.98 12.51 -15.83
N ASP A 803 -4.41 13.51 -15.17
CA ASP A 803 -3.48 14.48 -15.74
C ASP A 803 -4.03 15.19 -16.96
N ILE A 804 -5.10 15.99 -16.78
CA ILE A 804 -5.83 16.69 -17.85
C ILE A 804 -4.87 17.46 -18.78
N PHE A 805 -3.83 18.09 -18.23
CA PHE A 805 -2.89 18.94 -18.95
C PHE A 805 -1.64 18.21 -19.43
N ASN A 806 -1.48 16.91 -19.09
CA ASN A 806 -0.30 16.09 -19.42
C ASN A 806 1.01 16.67 -18.84
N THR A 807 0.95 17.16 -17.60
CA THR A 807 2.04 17.87 -16.91
C THR A 807 2.77 17.01 -15.88
N ARG A 808 2.30 15.79 -15.63
CA ARG A 808 2.90 14.87 -14.67
C ARG A 808 4.20 14.29 -15.21
N SER A 809 5.28 15.04 -15.01
CA SER A 809 6.64 14.65 -15.38
C SER A 809 7.62 14.99 -14.28
N ARG A 810 8.76 14.33 -14.28
CA ARG A 810 9.87 14.60 -13.36
C ARG A 810 11.08 15.06 -14.13
N GLU A 811 11.66 16.18 -13.73
CA GLU A 811 12.89 16.69 -14.27
C GLU A 811 13.93 16.85 -13.17
N VAL A 812 15.13 16.34 -13.42
CA VAL A 812 16.21 16.29 -12.44
C VAL A 812 17.50 16.73 -13.12
N PHE A 813 18.18 17.68 -12.52
CA PHE A 813 19.54 18.08 -12.88
C PHE A 813 20.50 17.52 -11.85
N SER A 814 21.47 16.74 -12.29
CA SER A 814 22.52 16.18 -11.44
C SER A 814 23.86 16.85 -11.78
N PHE A 815 24.62 17.14 -10.73
CA PHE A 815 25.92 17.81 -10.83
C PHE A 815 27.00 16.98 -10.15
N ASN A 816 28.08 16.74 -10.87
CA ASN A 816 29.27 16.14 -10.30
C ASN A 816 30.51 16.87 -10.84
N SER A 817 31.68 16.60 -10.32
CA SER A 817 32.93 17.21 -10.78
C SER A 817 33.24 16.90 -12.25
N ASP A 818 32.82 15.72 -12.73
CA ASP A 818 33.15 15.17 -14.06
C ASP A 818 31.99 15.21 -15.06
N TYR A 819 30.74 15.55 -14.62
CA TYR A 819 29.58 15.67 -15.52
C TYR A 819 28.47 16.53 -14.93
N THR A 820 27.61 17.04 -15.84
CA THR A 820 26.24 17.48 -15.52
C THR A 820 25.27 16.66 -16.33
N ARG A 821 24.14 16.28 -15.71
CA ARG A 821 23.10 15.49 -16.37
C ARG A 821 21.72 16.09 -16.10
N ARG A 822 20.95 16.24 -17.17
CA ARG A 822 19.52 16.53 -17.12
C ARG A 822 18.76 15.25 -17.44
N ASN A 823 17.85 14.83 -16.56
CA ASN A 823 16.93 13.72 -16.79
C ASN A 823 15.49 14.23 -16.76
N TYR A 824 14.75 13.97 -17.84
CA TYR A 824 13.32 14.18 -17.92
C TYR A 824 12.61 12.84 -18.04
N MET A 825 11.60 12.60 -17.22
CA MET A 825 10.81 11.37 -17.21
C MET A 825 9.33 11.69 -17.18
N GLN A 826 8.58 11.16 -18.15
CA GLN A 826 7.12 11.10 -18.12
C GLN A 826 6.70 9.64 -18.08
N TRP A 827 6.20 9.21 -16.91
CA TRP A 827 5.87 7.81 -16.68
C TRP A 827 4.61 7.36 -17.40
N GLN A 828 3.57 8.18 -17.42
CA GLN A 828 2.34 7.93 -18.17
C GLN A 828 1.78 9.24 -18.72
N PRO A 829 1.33 9.28 -19.96
CA PRO A 829 0.59 10.41 -20.47
C PRO A 829 -0.82 10.45 -19.91
N ARG A 830 -1.60 11.47 -20.27
CA ARG A 830 -3.02 11.61 -19.92
C ARG A 830 -3.80 10.33 -20.17
N GLN A 831 -4.62 9.93 -19.17
CA GLN A 831 -5.43 8.71 -19.22
C GLN A 831 -6.91 9.02 -19.07
N PHE A 832 -7.73 8.24 -19.76
CA PHE A 832 -9.19 8.26 -19.65
C PHE A 832 -9.66 6.89 -19.21
N SER A 833 -10.66 6.83 -18.33
CA SER A 833 -11.29 5.56 -17.96
C SER A 833 -12.77 5.70 -17.66
N ILE A 834 -13.51 4.66 -17.99
CA ILE A 834 -14.91 4.48 -17.62
C ILE A 834 -15.06 3.19 -16.82
N SER A 835 -15.81 3.24 -15.72
CA SER A 835 -16.05 2.09 -14.87
C SER A 835 -17.53 1.93 -14.59
N LEU A 836 -18.01 0.68 -14.65
CA LEU A 836 -19.35 0.28 -14.26
C LEU A 836 -19.25 -0.59 -13.01
N THR A 837 -19.91 -0.17 -11.95
CA THR A 837 -20.03 -0.93 -10.70
C THR A 837 -21.45 -1.42 -10.53
N TYR A 838 -21.63 -2.70 -10.24
CA TYR A 838 -22.89 -3.29 -9.81
C TYR A 838 -22.76 -3.87 -8.40
N ARG A 839 -23.75 -3.60 -7.52
CA ARG A 839 -23.74 -4.02 -6.12
C ARG A 839 -24.90 -4.95 -5.84
N PHE A 840 -24.60 -6.11 -5.28
CA PHE A 840 -25.59 -7.07 -4.80
C PHE A 840 -25.86 -6.80 -3.33
N LYS A 841 -27.12 -6.71 -2.96
CA LYS A 841 -27.56 -6.54 -1.57
C LYS A 841 -28.64 -7.57 -1.27
N GLN A 842 -28.30 -8.61 -0.55
CA GLN A 842 -29.26 -9.54 0.06
C GLN A 842 -28.90 -9.66 1.54
N GLY A 843 -29.45 -8.80 2.38
CA GLY A 843 -29.30 -8.88 3.82
C GLY A 843 -29.29 -7.53 4.52
N GLU A 844 -29.86 -7.50 5.71
CA GLU A 844 -29.92 -6.32 6.56
C GLU A 844 -28.62 -6.13 7.37
N LYS A 845 -28.37 -4.87 7.78
CA LYS A 845 -27.33 -4.55 8.75
C LYS A 845 -27.64 -5.20 10.09
N ILE A 846 -26.76 -6.03 10.63
CA ILE A 846 -26.81 -6.35 12.05
C ILE A 846 -26.22 -5.15 12.79
N GLU A 847 -27.02 -4.49 13.63
CA GLU A 847 -26.47 -3.60 14.65
C GLU A 847 -25.69 -4.44 15.66
N GLN A 848 -24.37 -4.28 15.68
CA GLN A 848 -23.55 -4.81 16.76
C GLN A 848 -23.86 -4.02 18.05
N PRO A 849 -23.87 -4.66 19.24
CA PRO A 849 -24.01 -3.92 20.49
C PRO A 849 -22.91 -2.85 20.54
N LYS A 850 -23.29 -1.63 20.91
CA LYS A 850 -22.43 -0.46 21.00
C LYS A 850 -21.19 -0.81 21.82
N LYS A 851 -19.98 -0.77 21.22
CA LYS A 851 -18.74 -0.84 21.97
C LYS A 851 -18.71 0.33 22.96
N LYS A 852 -18.31 0.07 24.22
CA LYS A 852 -17.92 1.13 25.15
C LYS A 852 -16.87 2.03 24.49
N LYS A 853 -17.01 3.35 24.65
CA LYS A 853 -16.13 4.37 24.11
C LYS A 853 -14.68 4.01 24.29
N ASP A 854 -13.91 4.08 23.19
CA ASP A 854 -12.45 4.02 23.25
C ASP A 854 -11.97 5.26 24.04
N ILE A 855 -11.05 5.08 24.96
CA ILE A 855 -10.66 6.07 25.99
C ILE A 855 -10.20 7.42 25.40
N ASN A 856 -9.84 7.45 24.11
CA ASN A 856 -9.35 8.63 23.40
C ASN A 856 -10.12 8.98 22.10
N SER A 857 -11.30 8.39 21.86
CA SER A 857 -12.10 8.84 20.74
C SER A 857 -12.92 10.04 21.17
N ASN A 858 -12.65 11.21 20.62
CA ASN A 858 -13.62 12.30 20.60
C ASN A 858 -14.81 11.89 19.74
N GLU A 859 -15.69 11.04 20.30
CA GLU A 859 -16.98 10.75 19.67
C GLU A 859 -17.87 11.97 19.83
N THR A 860 -17.88 12.82 18.80
CA THR A 860 -19.08 13.58 18.48
C THR A 860 -19.86 12.79 17.44
N GLY A 861 -20.80 12.00 17.92
CA GLY A 861 -21.95 11.44 17.18
C GLY A 861 -21.63 10.76 15.87
N ASP A 862 -21.66 9.55 15.90
CA ASP A 862 -22.21 8.47 15.08
C ASP A 862 -21.28 7.29 15.00
N ASP A 863 -21.64 6.32 15.80
CA ASP A 863 -21.21 4.95 15.67
C ASP A 863 -21.31 4.47 14.23
N GLN A 864 -20.20 4.01 13.66
CA GLN A 864 -20.26 2.78 12.89
C GLN A 864 -18.90 2.19 12.60
N GLN A 865 -18.65 1.08 13.31
CA GLN A 865 -18.06 -0.16 12.83
C GLN A 865 -16.58 -0.14 12.44
N GLY A 866 -15.78 -0.44 13.41
CA GLY A 866 -14.58 -1.23 13.23
C GLY A 866 -14.60 -2.34 14.25
N GLY A 867 -15.09 -3.53 13.86
CA GLY A 867 -14.84 -4.73 14.63
C GLY A 867 -13.36 -5.09 14.54
N PRO A 868 -12.81 -5.79 15.55
CA PRO A 868 -11.40 -6.11 15.61
C PRO A 868 -11.02 -7.15 14.57
N MET A 869 -9.99 -6.86 13.81
CA MET A 869 -8.90 -7.75 13.44
C MET A 869 -7.74 -6.94 12.90
#